data_f5ec5332e3110249aeca067381cc7d0c
#
_entry.id   f5ec5332e3110249aeca067381cc7d0c
#
_cell.length_a   1.000
_cell.length_b   1.000
_cell.length_c   1.000
_cell.angle_alpha   90.00
_cell.angle_beta   90.00
_cell.angle_gamma   90.00
#
_symmetry.space_group_name_H-M   'P 1'
#
loop_
_entity.id
_entity.type
_entity.pdbx_description
1 polymer ?
#
loop_
_entity_poly.entity_id
_entity_poly.type
_entity_poly.pdbx_seq_one_letter_code
_entity_poly.pdbx_strand_id
1 'polypeptide(L)'
;MSNTMKDFLWKKEQSIAKSLRDCCNQKDEEKDIKESAKFLHQLGLVYKERSEEYEWRFTFAIAVLTLIGNSPSRITDLIRNALPAILTSIRFALIRSAALMNAAIVRKPSNVNEIKNDLDKLHRYVLKLAKIQRDQFDVDAYVNEVVREKIKSMREETELALDKLKHIPDDVSLERAHELEMDKIDRVKTLQDNIAAKYTDIMKSVSDKCIEVMGKPPCGYCVAGMGSLARKEITPYSDFEHIILLDDKLLQNHDENSDQYQSALEYFRWFSVLFHVIILRLGETIIPAVSVPSLNNNQIKEHNWFYDAHTPSGISFDGMVLHACKFPLGRQEKTKNKPWKTELIKPVTKMVEYLDTDVDLKNGYHLGDILTKTSFVSGSNIIYEEFSRRVTSQMQTSQMSGQNELLKQQLEEDFKNFNMVNHLDTLSLKSSFNIKRVVYRSSTLFIAALGRFNSIYQSPCSCYDVIETLKGRGIFDSETAHKLAYAVSIACEVRLKAYCLKGKQDDMTQKICLFDPTETFISDLIEAVGEKSIIDYFKITWSLQTMFIHNSYYMVEPDLNTNIFILKALGMFGRLSKDWEEGKFKQINSSSMVRVIVALNNTHKDESAISIGKTLLNQPLSHGGTIATLCVIAKCLVALGRKDDDICKKLKDLSQNISRNNVLDGRWEASEAYGNYLLHVLFDHEQALGIFINLQRLLLSVRQSSNKTNISLQLFIPRTLQSIAMCLHYNGNNKQAIKKLEEIFEEYIQPEATVIMQLKYKNASTHANTRESRPRTRANCIIFDFSMTVLRE
;
A
#
# COMPACT_ATOMS: atom_id res chain seq x y z
N MET A 1 -39.28 21.28 7.69
CA MET A 1 -39.12 19.83 7.76
C MET A 1 -37.74 19.36 7.27
N SER A 2 -37.17 19.88 6.17
CA SER A 2 -35.95 19.32 5.57
C SER A 2 -34.67 19.48 6.41
N ASN A 3 -34.45 20.60 7.11
CA ASN A 3 -33.24 20.78 7.93
C ASN A 3 -33.24 19.90 9.18
N THR A 4 -34.42 19.67 9.79
CA THR A 4 -34.57 18.79 10.96
C THR A 4 -34.25 17.33 10.65
N MET A 5 -34.67 16.81 9.49
CA MET A 5 -34.39 15.43 9.08
C MET A 5 -32.93 15.24 8.72
N LYS A 6 -32.32 16.18 7.97
CA LYS A 6 -30.88 16.17 7.66
C LYS A 6 -30.02 16.21 8.92
N ASP A 7 -30.36 17.08 9.87
CA ASP A 7 -29.65 17.19 11.15
C ASP A 7 -29.83 15.92 12.02
N PHE A 8 -31.01 15.33 11.99
CA PHE A 8 -31.27 14.06 12.69
C PHE A 8 -30.43 12.92 12.12
N LEU A 9 -30.45 12.71 10.79
CA LEU A 9 -29.67 11.66 10.15
C LEU A 9 -28.16 11.89 10.31
N TRP A 10 -27.72 13.14 10.29
CA TRP A 10 -26.32 13.48 10.56
C TRP A 10 -25.92 13.12 12.00
N LYS A 11 -26.69 13.49 13.00
CA LYS A 11 -26.43 13.15 14.41
C LYS A 11 -26.45 11.64 14.63
N LYS A 12 -27.42 10.93 14.03
CA LYS A 12 -27.52 9.47 14.07
C LYS A 12 -26.26 8.82 13.49
N GLU A 13 -25.81 9.26 12.32
CA GLU A 13 -24.60 8.78 11.67
C GLU A 13 -23.36 9.02 12.55
N GLN A 14 -23.14 10.23 13.06
CA GLN A 14 -22.00 10.55 13.91
C GLN A 14 -21.94 9.70 15.18
N SER A 15 -23.09 9.49 15.81
CA SER A 15 -23.19 8.64 17.00
C SER A 15 -22.80 7.20 16.72
N ILE A 16 -23.34 6.60 15.64
CA ILE A 16 -23.03 5.20 15.27
C ILE A 16 -21.57 5.07 14.84
N ALA A 17 -21.05 6.04 14.06
CA ALA A 17 -19.66 6.04 13.62
C ALA A 17 -18.67 6.15 14.80
N LYS A 18 -19.01 6.94 15.83
CA LYS A 18 -18.24 7.00 17.07
C LYS A 18 -18.27 5.64 17.78
N SER A 19 -19.42 5.03 17.97
CA SER A 19 -19.56 3.72 18.60
C SER A 19 -18.79 2.63 17.85
N LEU A 20 -18.77 2.68 16.51
CA LEU A 20 -17.99 1.76 15.69
C LEU A 20 -16.47 1.93 15.92
N ARG A 21 -15.97 3.17 15.97
CA ARG A 21 -14.57 3.43 16.26
C ARG A 21 -14.18 3.01 17.67
N ASP A 22 -15.04 3.32 18.65
CA ASP A 22 -14.80 2.95 20.05
C ASP A 22 -14.79 1.43 20.22
N CYS A 23 -15.69 0.71 19.53
CA CYS A 23 -15.73 -0.75 19.51
C CYS A 23 -14.42 -1.33 18.93
N CYS A 24 -13.96 -0.83 17.80
CA CYS A 24 -12.74 -1.34 17.15
C CYS A 24 -11.44 -1.01 17.92
N ASN A 25 -11.51 -0.16 18.94
CA ASN A 25 -10.39 0.16 19.82
C ASN A 25 -10.39 -0.66 21.13
N GLN A 26 -11.36 -1.57 21.32
CA GLN A 26 -11.42 -2.45 22.50
C GLN A 26 -10.57 -3.71 22.32
N LYS A 27 -10.30 -4.43 23.42
CA LYS A 27 -9.36 -5.55 23.49
C LYS A 27 -9.95 -6.95 23.22
N ASP A 28 -11.26 -7.08 22.99
CA ASP A 28 -11.96 -8.36 22.82
C ASP A 28 -12.34 -8.59 21.35
N GLU A 29 -11.42 -9.24 20.60
CA GLU A 29 -11.53 -9.41 19.15
C GLU A 29 -12.85 -10.05 18.68
N GLU A 30 -13.32 -11.12 19.33
CA GLU A 30 -14.51 -11.84 18.85
C GLU A 30 -15.80 -11.06 19.13
N LYS A 31 -15.89 -10.42 20.28
CA LYS A 31 -17.01 -9.55 20.65
C LYS A 31 -17.01 -8.29 19.79
N ASP A 32 -15.84 -7.69 19.57
CA ASP A 32 -15.63 -6.48 18.78
C ASP A 32 -16.01 -6.70 17.31
N ILE A 33 -15.69 -7.86 16.73
CA ILE A 33 -16.10 -8.21 15.35
C ILE A 33 -17.62 -8.25 15.24
N LYS A 34 -18.33 -8.92 16.16
CA LYS A 34 -19.80 -9.04 16.13
C LYS A 34 -20.48 -7.70 16.36
N GLU A 35 -19.95 -6.90 17.28
CA GLU A 35 -20.50 -5.58 17.61
C GLU A 35 -20.21 -4.58 16.48
N SER A 36 -19.02 -4.60 15.89
CA SER A 36 -18.70 -3.78 14.71
C SER A 36 -19.62 -4.09 13.52
N ALA A 37 -20.00 -5.35 13.31
CA ALA A 37 -20.97 -5.73 12.29
C ALA A 37 -22.32 -5.06 12.49
N LYS A 38 -22.79 -5.00 13.75
CA LYS A 38 -24.03 -4.30 14.10
C LYS A 38 -23.98 -2.81 13.75
N PHE A 39 -22.89 -2.13 14.12
CA PHE A 39 -22.75 -0.71 13.82
C PHE A 39 -22.61 -0.44 12.31
N LEU A 40 -21.89 -1.30 11.59
CA LEU A 40 -21.79 -1.21 10.13
C LEU A 40 -23.17 -1.40 9.46
N HIS A 41 -23.97 -2.35 9.91
CA HIS A 41 -25.34 -2.53 9.43
C HIS A 41 -26.20 -1.27 9.71
N GLN A 42 -26.16 -0.76 10.94
CA GLN A 42 -26.87 0.47 11.30
C GLN A 42 -26.45 1.68 10.46
N LEU A 43 -25.15 1.86 10.19
CA LEU A 43 -24.66 2.89 9.28
C LEU A 43 -25.17 2.66 7.86
N GLY A 44 -25.20 1.41 7.40
CA GLY A 44 -25.78 1.04 6.10
C GLY A 44 -27.24 1.49 5.99
N LEU A 45 -28.04 1.24 7.01
CA LEU A 45 -29.44 1.70 7.07
C LEU A 45 -29.57 3.23 7.07
N VAL A 46 -28.70 3.95 7.80
CA VAL A 46 -28.69 5.42 7.78
C VAL A 46 -28.41 5.96 6.36
N TYR A 47 -27.47 5.35 5.63
CA TYR A 47 -27.21 5.77 4.24
C TYR A 47 -28.36 5.41 3.30
N LYS A 48 -29.08 4.31 3.55
CA LYS A 48 -30.33 4.00 2.84
C LYS A 48 -31.39 5.07 3.13
N GLU A 49 -31.63 5.41 4.40
CA GLU A 49 -32.57 6.48 4.81
C GLU A 49 -32.18 7.84 4.17
N ARG A 50 -30.88 8.15 4.04
CA ARG A 50 -30.41 9.34 3.32
C ARG A 50 -30.75 9.30 1.84
N SER A 51 -30.62 8.15 1.20
CA SER A 51 -30.97 8.02 -0.21
C SER A 51 -32.46 8.27 -0.46
N GLU A 52 -33.30 7.80 0.47
CA GLU A 52 -34.75 8.03 0.44
C GLU A 52 -35.10 9.51 0.69
N GLU A 53 -34.41 10.17 1.61
CA GLU A 53 -34.55 11.61 1.86
C GLU A 53 -34.12 12.43 0.62
N TYR A 54 -33.06 12.08 -0.05
CA TYR A 54 -32.65 12.73 -1.28
C TYR A 54 -33.59 12.45 -2.45
N GLU A 55 -34.19 11.23 -2.55
CA GLU A 55 -35.25 10.93 -3.53
C GLU A 55 -36.45 11.82 -3.32
N TRP A 56 -36.91 11.98 -2.06
CA TRP A 56 -38.01 12.88 -1.73
C TRP A 56 -37.69 14.33 -2.17
N ARG A 57 -36.50 14.82 -1.90
CA ARG A 57 -36.06 16.17 -2.34
C ARG A 57 -36.04 16.30 -3.85
N PHE A 58 -35.59 15.30 -4.55
CA PHE A 58 -35.59 15.26 -6.00
C PHE A 58 -37.00 15.31 -6.55
N THR A 59 -37.88 14.46 -6.06
CA THR A 59 -39.30 14.41 -6.45
C THR A 59 -40.02 15.73 -6.15
N PHE A 60 -39.77 16.31 -4.99
CA PHE A 60 -40.31 17.62 -4.64
C PHE A 60 -39.82 18.72 -5.57
N ALA A 61 -38.50 18.75 -5.88
CA ALA A 61 -37.90 19.71 -6.81
C ALA A 61 -38.52 19.61 -8.21
N ILE A 62 -38.74 18.40 -8.71
CA ILE A 62 -39.44 18.16 -10.00
C ILE A 62 -40.88 18.65 -9.93
N ALA A 63 -41.60 18.35 -8.87
CA ALA A 63 -43.01 18.82 -8.69
C ALA A 63 -43.09 20.35 -8.70
N VAL A 64 -42.17 21.02 -8.00
CA VAL A 64 -42.08 22.50 -8.00
C VAL A 64 -41.79 23.03 -9.41
N LEU A 65 -40.82 22.44 -10.15
CA LEU A 65 -40.56 22.84 -11.55
C LEU A 65 -41.78 22.65 -12.45
N THR A 66 -42.53 21.59 -12.27
CA THR A 66 -43.76 21.30 -13.04
C THR A 66 -44.83 22.34 -12.74
N LEU A 67 -44.97 22.77 -11.48
CA LEU A 67 -45.95 23.79 -11.07
C LEU A 67 -45.58 25.21 -11.54
N ILE A 68 -44.27 25.56 -11.50
CA ILE A 68 -43.80 26.88 -11.92
C ILE A 68 -43.79 27.02 -13.46
N GLY A 69 -43.78 25.88 -14.16
CA GLY A 69 -43.62 25.81 -15.62
C GLY A 69 -42.26 26.24 -16.10
N ASN A 70 -42.13 26.49 -17.42
CA ASN A 70 -40.86 26.87 -18.05
C ASN A 70 -40.54 28.37 -17.96
N SER A 71 -41.21 29.10 -17.08
CA SER A 71 -40.91 30.54 -16.91
C SER A 71 -39.44 30.73 -16.42
N PRO A 72 -38.60 31.50 -17.13
CA PRO A 72 -37.25 31.79 -16.72
C PRO A 72 -37.29 32.58 -15.40
N SER A 73 -36.94 31.94 -14.30
CA SER A 73 -36.82 32.61 -13.00
C SER A 73 -35.58 32.13 -12.29
N ARG A 74 -35.02 32.95 -11.41
CA ARG A 74 -33.87 32.58 -10.56
C ARG A 74 -34.13 31.31 -9.75
N ILE A 75 -35.39 31.04 -9.36
CA ILE A 75 -35.77 29.85 -8.63
C ILE A 75 -35.71 28.62 -9.54
N THR A 76 -36.23 28.71 -10.75
CA THR A 76 -36.19 27.64 -11.76
C THR A 76 -34.75 27.20 -12.04
N ASP A 77 -33.83 28.17 -12.23
CA ASP A 77 -32.43 27.91 -12.50
C ASP A 77 -31.72 27.27 -11.28
N LEU A 78 -32.01 27.75 -10.08
CA LEU A 78 -31.48 27.18 -8.85
C LEU A 78 -31.90 25.72 -8.66
N ILE A 79 -33.17 25.41 -8.92
CA ILE A 79 -33.68 24.04 -8.80
C ILE A 79 -33.07 23.14 -9.87
N ARG A 80 -33.05 23.57 -11.15
CA ARG A 80 -32.44 22.80 -12.25
C ARG A 80 -30.97 22.50 -11.98
N ASN A 81 -30.22 23.46 -11.47
CA ASN A 81 -28.80 23.28 -11.12
C ASN A 81 -28.59 22.37 -9.91
N ALA A 82 -29.57 22.24 -8.99
CA ALA A 82 -29.49 21.38 -7.82
C ALA A 82 -29.81 19.91 -8.15
N LEU A 83 -30.62 19.61 -9.15
CA LEU A 83 -31.07 18.25 -9.46
C LEU A 83 -29.94 17.24 -9.69
N PRO A 84 -28.92 17.55 -10.52
CA PRO A 84 -27.79 16.63 -10.75
C PRO A 84 -27.03 16.30 -9.47
N ALA A 85 -26.85 17.29 -8.58
CA ALA A 85 -26.16 17.08 -7.30
C ALA A 85 -26.98 16.20 -6.34
N ILE A 86 -28.31 16.33 -6.34
CA ILE A 86 -29.22 15.48 -5.55
C ILE A 86 -29.13 14.04 -6.05
N LEU A 87 -29.25 13.80 -7.37
CA LEU A 87 -29.12 12.46 -7.97
C LEU A 87 -27.77 11.81 -7.67
N THR A 88 -26.71 12.59 -7.74
CA THR A 88 -25.36 12.13 -7.37
C THR A 88 -25.30 11.72 -5.89
N SER A 89 -25.91 12.51 -5.01
CA SER A 89 -25.99 12.19 -3.57
C SER A 89 -26.76 10.91 -3.31
N ILE A 90 -27.85 10.66 -4.04
CA ILE A 90 -28.61 9.40 -3.98
C ILE A 90 -27.70 8.22 -4.33
N ARG A 91 -27.00 8.27 -5.47
CA ARG A 91 -26.14 7.19 -5.94
C ARG A 91 -25.03 6.86 -4.94
N PHE A 92 -24.36 7.89 -4.41
CA PHE A 92 -23.30 7.68 -3.41
C PHE A 92 -23.85 7.13 -2.09
N ALA A 93 -25.02 7.57 -1.65
CA ALA A 93 -25.64 7.02 -0.46
C ALA A 93 -25.96 5.53 -0.64
N LEU A 94 -26.47 5.13 -1.80
CA LEU A 94 -26.76 3.72 -2.12
C LEU A 94 -25.51 2.85 -2.13
N ILE A 95 -24.43 3.31 -2.78
CA ILE A 95 -23.16 2.58 -2.84
C ILE A 95 -22.56 2.44 -1.42
N ARG A 96 -22.56 3.50 -0.61
CA ARG A 96 -22.09 3.46 0.77
C ARG A 96 -22.93 2.51 1.63
N SER A 97 -24.26 2.55 1.46
CA SER A 97 -25.17 1.62 2.14
C SER A 97 -24.82 0.16 1.81
N ALA A 98 -24.68 -0.16 0.52
CA ALA A 98 -24.31 -1.49 0.07
C ALA A 98 -22.94 -1.94 0.62
N ALA A 99 -21.93 -1.08 0.57
CA ALA A 99 -20.59 -1.38 1.08
C ALA A 99 -20.58 -1.67 2.59
N LEU A 100 -21.27 -0.84 3.37
CA LEU A 100 -21.38 -0.99 4.83
C LEU A 100 -22.09 -2.28 5.22
N MET A 101 -23.21 -2.61 4.54
CA MET A 101 -23.93 -3.86 4.77
C MET A 101 -23.10 -5.09 4.38
N ASN A 102 -22.38 -5.06 3.25
CA ASN A 102 -21.49 -6.13 2.86
C ASN A 102 -20.32 -6.30 3.84
N ALA A 103 -19.72 -5.22 4.32
CA ALA A 103 -18.69 -5.26 5.35
C ALA A 103 -19.22 -5.86 6.67
N ALA A 104 -20.50 -5.60 7.02
CA ALA A 104 -21.15 -6.25 8.15
C ALA A 104 -21.32 -7.76 7.93
N ILE A 105 -21.74 -8.18 6.73
CA ILE A 105 -21.92 -9.62 6.39
C ILE A 105 -20.58 -10.38 6.48
N VAL A 106 -19.49 -9.80 6.03
CA VAL A 106 -18.14 -10.42 6.09
C VAL A 106 -17.75 -10.79 7.51
N ARG A 107 -18.20 -10.04 8.51
CA ARG A 107 -17.95 -10.28 9.94
C ARG A 107 -18.81 -11.40 10.55
N LYS A 108 -19.63 -12.07 9.73
CA LYS A 108 -20.48 -13.23 10.12
C LYS A 108 -21.30 -12.98 11.40
N PRO A 109 -22.07 -11.91 11.51
CA PRO A 109 -22.89 -11.64 12.68
C PRO A 109 -24.03 -12.66 12.82
N SER A 110 -24.60 -12.78 14.04
CA SER A 110 -25.74 -13.68 14.29
C SER A 110 -26.98 -13.34 13.48
N ASN A 111 -27.18 -12.06 13.14
CA ASN A 111 -28.30 -11.56 12.33
C ASN A 111 -27.97 -11.41 10.84
N VAL A 112 -27.06 -12.20 10.30
CA VAL A 112 -26.63 -12.12 8.89
C VAL A 112 -27.78 -12.18 7.88
N ASN A 113 -28.82 -12.96 8.17
CA ASN A 113 -29.98 -13.08 7.29
C ASN A 113 -30.83 -11.79 7.25
N GLU A 114 -30.94 -11.08 8.37
CA GLU A 114 -31.57 -9.75 8.41
C GLU A 114 -30.83 -8.76 7.53
N ILE A 115 -29.48 -8.71 7.66
CA ILE A 115 -28.63 -7.80 6.86
C ILE A 115 -28.75 -8.13 5.37
N LYS A 116 -28.75 -9.41 5.00
CA LYS A 116 -28.98 -9.84 3.60
C LYS A 116 -30.33 -9.38 3.06
N ASN A 117 -31.39 -9.56 3.84
CA ASN A 117 -32.74 -9.10 3.45
C ASN A 117 -32.80 -7.57 3.25
N ASP A 118 -32.13 -6.80 4.11
CA ASP A 118 -32.06 -5.35 3.94
C ASP A 118 -31.23 -4.94 2.72
N LEU A 119 -30.17 -5.68 2.44
CA LEU A 119 -29.37 -5.49 1.23
C LEU A 119 -30.17 -5.82 -0.03
N ASP A 120 -30.98 -6.87 -0.03
CA ASP A 120 -31.87 -7.22 -1.14
C ASP A 120 -32.97 -6.15 -1.34
N LYS A 121 -33.51 -5.56 -0.26
CA LYS A 121 -34.37 -4.40 -0.36
C LYS A 121 -33.65 -3.21 -0.99
N LEU A 122 -32.40 -2.97 -0.61
CA LEU A 122 -31.58 -1.93 -1.20
C LEU A 122 -31.34 -2.17 -2.71
N HIS A 123 -31.06 -3.40 -3.12
CA HIS A 123 -30.88 -3.75 -4.53
C HIS A 123 -32.16 -3.49 -5.33
N ARG A 124 -33.33 -3.93 -4.83
CA ARG A 124 -34.62 -3.64 -5.47
C ARG A 124 -34.88 -2.13 -5.55
N TYR A 125 -34.46 -1.39 -4.54
CA TYR A 125 -34.61 0.06 -4.54
C TYR A 125 -33.69 0.73 -5.58
N VAL A 126 -32.45 0.25 -5.78
CA VAL A 126 -31.57 0.67 -6.87
C VAL A 126 -32.22 0.44 -8.23
N LEU A 127 -32.77 -0.77 -8.47
CA LEU A 127 -33.44 -1.11 -9.72
C LEU A 127 -34.66 -0.19 -9.98
N LYS A 128 -35.48 0.07 -8.95
CA LYS A 128 -36.61 0.99 -9.02
C LYS A 128 -36.17 2.41 -9.43
N LEU A 129 -35.13 2.96 -8.80
CA LEU A 129 -34.63 4.30 -9.10
C LEU A 129 -34.00 4.40 -10.49
N ALA A 130 -33.39 3.32 -10.95
CA ALA A 130 -32.87 3.22 -12.32
C ALA A 130 -34.00 3.01 -13.36
N LYS A 131 -35.27 2.99 -12.93
CA LYS A 131 -36.46 2.72 -13.78
C LYS A 131 -36.42 1.37 -14.51
N ILE A 132 -35.81 0.37 -13.89
CA ILE A 132 -35.69 -0.98 -14.42
C ILE A 132 -36.96 -1.75 -14.05
N GLN A 133 -37.67 -2.28 -15.08
CA GLN A 133 -38.93 -3.01 -14.89
C GLN A 133 -38.74 -4.50 -14.51
N ARG A 134 -37.49 -5.00 -14.50
CA ARG A 134 -37.19 -6.41 -14.21
C ARG A 134 -37.02 -6.58 -12.69
N ASP A 135 -38.09 -6.87 -11.98
CA ASP A 135 -38.08 -7.11 -10.51
C ASP A 135 -37.38 -8.40 -10.06
N GLN A 136 -36.84 -9.21 -10.98
CA GLN A 136 -36.39 -10.58 -10.69
C GLN A 136 -34.88 -10.79 -10.78
N PHE A 137 -34.05 -9.75 -10.82
CA PHE A 137 -32.60 -9.95 -10.82
C PHE A 137 -32.08 -10.24 -9.42
N ASP A 138 -31.71 -11.49 -9.17
CA ASP A 138 -31.06 -11.91 -7.94
C ASP A 138 -29.55 -11.67 -8.04
N VAL A 139 -29.10 -10.58 -7.42
CA VAL A 139 -27.67 -10.19 -7.39
C VAL A 139 -26.84 -11.24 -6.62
N ASP A 140 -27.40 -11.82 -5.55
CA ASP A 140 -26.71 -12.83 -4.75
C ASP A 140 -26.43 -14.11 -5.51
N ALA A 141 -27.45 -14.64 -6.16
CA ALA A 141 -27.31 -15.84 -6.99
C ALA A 141 -26.26 -15.59 -8.08
N TYR A 142 -26.37 -14.49 -8.82
CA TYR A 142 -25.44 -14.16 -9.89
C TYR A 142 -23.99 -14.03 -9.40
N VAL A 143 -23.77 -13.30 -8.29
CA VAL A 143 -22.42 -13.11 -7.74
C VAL A 143 -21.84 -14.43 -7.25
N ASN A 144 -22.63 -15.26 -6.57
CA ASN A 144 -22.13 -16.52 -6.02
C ASN A 144 -21.88 -17.59 -7.10
N GLU A 145 -22.80 -17.74 -8.06
CA GLU A 145 -22.76 -18.80 -9.06
C GLU A 145 -21.84 -18.48 -10.25
N VAL A 146 -21.66 -17.19 -10.57
CA VAL A 146 -20.89 -16.79 -11.76
C VAL A 146 -19.62 -16.04 -11.40
N VAL A 147 -19.73 -14.92 -10.65
CA VAL A 147 -18.60 -14.02 -10.47
C VAL A 147 -17.56 -14.63 -9.53
N ARG A 148 -17.98 -15.18 -8.38
CA ARG A 148 -17.07 -15.80 -7.40
C ARG A 148 -16.36 -17.01 -7.96
N GLU A 149 -17.04 -17.86 -8.73
CA GLU A 149 -16.41 -19.05 -9.32
C GLU A 149 -15.34 -18.67 -10.34
N LYS A 150 -15.59 -17.66 -11.18
CA LYS A 150 -14.56 -17.14 -12.10
C LYS A 150 -13.36 -16.55 -11.37
N ILE A 151 -13.59 -15.77 -10.30
CA ILE A 151 -12.53 -15.19 -9.46
C ILE A 151 -11.72 -16.30 -8.79
N LYS A 152 -12.38 -17.30 -8.22
CA LYS A 152 -11.74 -18.44 -7.57
C LYS A 152 -10.84 -19.20 -8.55
N SER A 153 -11.36 -19.57 -9.72
CA SER A 153 -10.56 -20.22 -10.79
C SER A 153 -9.35 -19.39 -11.19
N MET A 154 -9.50 -18.06 -11.34
CA MET A 154 -8.39 -17.17 -11.66
C MET A 154 -7.32 -17.17 -10.56
N ARG A 155 -7.71 -17.14 -9.28
CA ARG A 155 -6.79 -17.16 -8.13
C ARG A 155 -6.06 -18.49 -8.02
N GLU A 156 -6.76 -19.62 -8.07
CA GLU A 156 -6.18 -20.97 -8.01
C GLU A 156 -5.19 -21.21 -9.15
N GLU A 157 -5.52 -20.83 -10.37
CA GLU A 157 -4.61 -20.94 -11.50
C GLU A 157 -3.39 -20.03 -11.38
N THR A 158 -3.56 -18.85 -10.79
CA THR A 158 -2.43 -17.94 -10.50
C THR A 158 -1.48 -18.57 -9.48
N GLU A 159 -2.00 -19.14 -8.39
CA GLU A 159 -1.20 -19.83 -7.37
C GLU A 159 -0.42 -21.00 -7.98
N LEU A 160 -1.11 -21.87 -8.73
CA LEU A 160 -0.48 -23.00 -9.42
C LEU A 160 0.60 -22.58 -10.41
N ALA A 161 0.44 -21.44 -11.08
CA ALA A 161 1.46 -20.92 -11.99
C ALA A 161 2.66 -20.35 -11.24
N LEU A 162 2.43 -19.66 -10.11
CA LEU A 162 3.49 -19.12 -9.26
C LEU A 162 4.32 -20.23 -8.61
N ASP A 163 3.72 -21.33 -8.19
CA ASP A 163 4.42 -22.48 -7.62
C ASP A 163 5.36 -23.18 -8.62
N LYS A 164 5.08 -23.03 -9.92
CA LYS A 164 5.95 -23.55 -10.99
C LYS A 164 7.14 -22.66 -11.31
N LEU A 165 7.18 -21.44 -10.78
CA LEU A 165 8.33 -20.56 -10.95
C LEU A 165 9.49 -21.05 -10.09
N LYS A 166 10.61 -21.37 -10.74
CA LYS A 166 11.80 -21.89 -10.06
C LYS A 166 12.67 -20.74 -9.54
N HIS A 167 13.28 -20.96 -8.39
CA HIS A 167 14.36 -20.12 -7.91
C HIS A 167 15.61 -20.32 -8.78
N ILE A 168 16.35 -19.26 -9.03
CA ILE A 168 17.62 -19.33 -9.74
C ILE A 168 18.71 -19.60 -8.71
N PRO A 169 19.41 -20.76 -8.77
CA PRO A 169 20.49 -21.05 -7.82
C PRO A 169 21.66 -20.08 -7.96
N ASP A 170 22.43 -19.90 -6.88
CA ASP A 170 23.60 -19.03 -6.85
C ASP A 170 24.81 -19.59 -7.60
N ASP A 171 24.92 -20.91 -7.68
CA ASP A 171 26.09 -21.67 -8.13
C ASP A 171 26.00 -22.16 -9.60
N VAL A 172 25.13 -21.55 -10.41
CA VAL A 172 25.00 -21.86 -11.84
C VAL A 172 25.94 -21.02 -12.70
N SER A 173 26.32 -21.56 -13.88
CA SER A 173 27.05 -20.79 -14.88
C SER A 173 26.28 -19.57 -15.37
N LEU A 174 26.97 -18.53 -15.85
CA LEU A 174 26.30 -17.30 -16.37
C LEU A 174 25.33 -17.63 -17.51
N GLU A 175 25.68 -18.54 -18.41
CA GLU A 175 24.80 -18.98 -19.50
C GLU A 175 23.54 -19.62 -18.95
N ARG A 176 23.67 -20.52 -17.98
CA ARG A 176 22.52 -21.18 -17.37
C ARG A 176 21.65 -20.22 -16.55
N ALA A 177 22.27 -19.26 -15.87
CA ALA A 177 21.53 -18.18 -15.18
C ALA A 177 20.69 -17.38 -16.18
N HIS A 178 21.28 -16.98 -17.29
CA HIS A 178 20.59 -16.25 -18.36
C HIS A 178 19.39 -17.03 -18.94
N GLU A 179 19.55 -18.33 -19.20
CA GLU A 179 18.45 -19.20 -19.65
C GLU A 179 17.30 -19.25 -18.63
N LEU A 180 17.62 -19.38 -17.34
CA LEU A 180 16.62 -19.40 -16.27
C LEU A 180 15.93 -18.05 -16.08
N GLU A 181 16.63 -16.94 -16.27
CA GLU A 181 16.08 -15.59 -16.26
C GLU A 181 15.10 -15.39 -17.43
N MET A 182 15.46 -15.88 -18.65
CA MET A 182 14.58 -15.85 -19.81
C MET A 182 13.31 -16.68 -19.58
N ASP A 183 13.44 -17.92 -19.08
CA ASP A 183 12.28 -18.77 -18.74
C ASP A 183 11.37 -18.08 -17.70
N LYS A 184 11.96 -17.43 -16.68
CA LYS A 184 11.20 -16.65 -15.69
C LYS A 184 10.46 -15.46 -16.33
N ILE A 185 11.11 -14.68 -17.18
CA ILE A 185 10.49 -13.57 -17.91
C ILE A 185 9.27 -14.04 -18.69
N ASP A 186 9.43 -15.10 -19.49
CA ASP A 186 8.37 -15.61 -20.35
C ASP A 186 7.18 -16.16 -19.55
N ARG A 187 7.45 -16.87 -18.46
CA ARG A 187 6.41 -17.42 -17.57
C ARG A 187 5.64 -16.34 -16.84
N VAL A 188 6.35 -15.34 -16.29
CA VAL A 188 5.68 -14.23 -15.56
C VAL A 188 4.88 -13.36 -16.53
N LYS A 189 5.41 -13.08 -17.72
CA LYS A 189 4.68 -12.35 -18.78
C LYS A 189 3.41 -13.09 -19.18
N THR A 190 3.51 -14.41 -19.47
CA THR A 190 2.37 -15.27 -19.81
C THR A 190 1.34 -15.31 -18.68
N LEU A 191 1.79 -15.41 -17.44
CA LEU A 191 0.91 -15.40 -16.26
C LEU A 191 0.15 -14.07 -16.17
N GLN A 192 0.81 -12.95 -16.37
CA GLN A 192 0.18 -11.63 -16.33
C GLN A 192 -0.83 -11.44 -17.48
N ASP A 193 -0.50 -11.88 -18.70
CA ASP A 193 -1.42 -11.87 -19.84
C ASP A 193 -2.69 -12.69 -19.53
N ASN A 194 -2.53 -13.89 -18.95
CA ASN A 194 -3.64 -14.76 -18.56
C ASN A 194 -4.51 -14.13 -17.46
N ILE A 195 -3.90 -13.56 -16.43
CA ILE A 195 -4.64 -12.86 -15.37
C ILE A 195 -5.44 -11.69 -15.98
N ALA A 196 -4.81 -10.85 -16.83
CA ALA A 196 -5.46 -9.72 -17.45
C ALA A 196 -6.65 -10.16 -18.33
N ALA A 197 -6.50 -11.23 -19.11
CA ALA A 197 -7.57 -11.78 -19.93
C ALA A 197 -8.75 -12.29 -19.09
N LYS A 198 -8.49 -13.09 -18.05
CA LYS A 198 -9.54 -13.60 -17.14
C LYS A 198 -10.21 -12.47 -16.36
N TYR A 199 -9.45 -11.51 -15.87
CA TYR A 199 -9.98 -10.35 -15.17
C TYR A 199 -10.91 -9.54 -16.10
N THR A 200 -10.50 -9.33 -17.37
CA THR A 200 -11.32 -8.68 -18.38
C THR A 200 -12.61 -9.43 -18.64
N ASP A 201 -12.56 -10.78 -18.76
CA ASP A 201 -13.75 -11.62 -18.95
C ASP A 201 -14.73 -11.52 -17.76
N ILE A 202 -14.22 -11.49 -16.53
CA ILE A 202 -15.05 -11.28 -15.34
C ILE A 202 -15.76 -9.92 -15.41
N MET A 203 -15.02 -8.83 -15.67
CA MET A 203 -15.60 -7.49 -15.74
C MET A 203 -16.57 -7.34 -16.91
N LYS A 204 -16.25 -7.96 -18.05
CA LYS A 204 -17.15 -8.05 -19.21
C LYS A 204 -18.47 -8.75 -18.84
N SER A 205 -18.39 -9.90 -18.14
CA SER A 205 -19.57 -10.64 -17.71
C SER A 205 -20.46 -9.78 -16.81
N VAL A 206 -19.89 -9.03 -15.87
CA VAL A 206 -20.63 -8.12 -14.99
C VAL A 206 -21.24 -6.97 -15.78
N SER A 207 -20.47 -6.37 -16.72
CA SER A 207 -20.97 -5.30 -17.60
C SER A 207 -22.13 -5.75 -18.46
N ASP A 208 -22.00 -6.89 -19.12
CA ASP A 208 -23.04 -7.46 -19.98
C ASP A 208 -24.31 -7.78 -19.18
N LYS A 209 -24.15 -8.28 -17.94
CA LYS A 209 -25.27 -8.52 -17.04
C LYS A 209 -25.99 -7.23 -16.63
N CYS A 210 -25.25 -6.16 -16.36
CA CYS A 210 -25.85 -4.85 -16.11
C CYS A 210 -26.70 -4.36 -17.30
N ILE A 211 -26.20 -4.50 -18.53
CA ILE A 211 -26.95 -4.15 -19.74
C ILE A 211 -28.19 -5.03 -19.92
N GLU A 212 -28.05 -6.35 -19.70
CA GLU A 212 -29.19 -7.29 -19.74
C GLU A 212 -30.30 -6.85 -18.79
N VAL A 213 -29.95 -6.48 -17.56
CA VAL A 213 -30.89 -6.06 -16.52
C VAL A 213 -31.50 -4.70 -16.82
N MET A 214 -30.67 -3.74 -17.26
CA MET A 214 -31.11 -2.36 -17.53
C MET A 214 -31.85 -2.20 -18.87
N GLY A 215 -31.67 -3.14 -19.78
CA GLY A 215 -32.20 -3.04 -21.14
C GLY A 215 -31.27 -2.29 -22.09
N LYS A 216 -31.71 -2.15 -23.32
CA LYS A 216 -30.90 -1.59 -24.43
C LYS A 216 -30.35 -0.19 -24.10
N PRO A 217 -29.03 0.03 -24.23
CA PRO A 217 -28.45 1.35 -24.02
C PRO A 217 -28.99 2.38 -25.04
N PRO A 218 -29.11 3.67 -24.63
CA PRO A 218 -29.65 4.72 -25.48
C PRO A 218 -28.71 5.14 -26.63
N CYS A 219 -27.43 4.81 -26.52
CA CYS A 219 -26.43 5.06 -27.56
C CYS A 219 -25.36 3.96 -27.58
N GLY A 220 -24.49 3.98 -28.59
CA GLY A 220 -23.29 3.15 -28.61
C GLY A 220 -22.38 3.52 -27.43
N TYR A 221 -21.73 2.51 -26.85
CA TYR A 221 -20.86 2.69 -25.69
C TYR A 221 -19.69 1.71 -25.72
N CYS A 222 -18.68 2.00 -24.92
CA CYS A 222 -17.58 1.09 -24.59
C CYS A 222 -17.18 1.26 -23.13
N VAL A 223 -16.98 0.15 -22.42
CA VAL A 223 -16.29 0.14 -21.13
C VAL A 223 -14.82 -0.19 -21.41
N ALA A 224 -13.93 0.69 -21.02
CA ALA A 224 -12.49 0.48 -21.13
C ALA A 224 -11.83 0.51 -19.77
N GLY A 225 -11.02 -0.53 -19.47
CA GLY A 225 -10.22 -0.62 -18.25
C GLY A 225 -8.97 0.25 -18.34
N MET A 226 -8.46 0.67 -17.20
CA MET A 226 -7.31 1.55 -17.06
C MET A 226 -6.26 0.97 -16.10
N GLY A 227 -5.25 1.74 -15.80
CA GLY A 227 -4.27 1.44 -14.75
C GLY A 227 -3.53 0.13 -14.97
N SER A 228 -3.48 -0.73 -13.97
CA SER A 228 -2.77 -2.01 -14.04
C SER A 228 -3.37 -3.00 -15.05
N LEU A 229 -4.68 -2.92 -15.33
CA LEU A 229 -5.31 -3.75 -16.37
C LEU A 229 -4.80 -3.39 -17.76
N ALA A 230 -4.74 -2.09 -18.07
CA ALA A 230 -4.25 -1.60 -19.36
C ALA A 230 -2.76 -1.87 -19.61
N ARG A 231 -1.98 -1.96 -18.52
CA ARG A 231 -0.56 -2.35 -18.56
C ARG A 231 -0.35 -3.86 -18.45
N LYS A 232 -1.43 -4.66 -18.41
CA LYS A 232 -1.40 -6.11 -18.22
C LYS A 232 -0.64 -6.56 -16.94
N GLU A 233 -0.70 -5.73 -15.92
CA GLU A 233 -0.02 -5.94 -14.63
C GLU A 233 -1.03 -6.12 -13.48
N ILE A 234 -2.29 -6.35 -13.83
CA ILE A 234 -3.36 -6.54 -12.84
C ILE A 234 -3.15 -7.85 -12.07
N THR A 235 -3.55 -7.84 -10.81
CA THR A 235 -3.54 -9.04 -9.97
C THR A 235 -4.96 -9.55 -9.72
N PRO A 236 -5.16 -10.81 -9.30
CA PRO A 236 -6.47 -11.35 -8.96
C PRO A 236 -7.17 -10.66 -7.78
N TYR A 237 -6.50 -9.68 -7.15
CA TYR A 237 -6.98 -8.92 -6.01
C TYR A 237 -7.01 -7.41 -6.26
N SER A 238 -6.72 -6.96 -7.49
CA SER A 238 -6.62 -5.53 -7.82
C SER A 238 -7.99 -4.88 -7.99
N ASP A 239 -8.02 -3.57 -7.73
CA ASP A 239 -9.17 -2.73 -8.03
C ASP A 239 -9.44 -2.62 -9.53
N PHE A 240 -10.71 -2.47 -9.91
CA PHE A 240 -11.10 -2.21 -11.29
C PHE A 240 -11.22 -0.72 -11.56
N GLU A 241 -10.31 -0.21 -12.37
CA GLU A 241 -10.28 1.17 -12.81
C GLU A 241 -10.81 1.23 -14.26
N HIS A 242 -11.83 2.04 -14.54
CA HIS A 242 -12.45 2.06 -15.87
C HIS A 242 -13.05 3.41 -16.24
N ILE A 243 -13.28 3.58 -17.53
CA ILE A 243 -14.05 4.66 -18.16
C ILE A 243 -15.21 4.09 -18.95
N ILE A 244 -16.22 4.92 -19.20
CA ILE A 244 -17.32 4.59 -20.10
C ILE A 244 -17.31 5.62 -21.22
N LEU A 245 -16.96 5.14 -22.42
CA LEU A 245 -16.95 5.94 -23.64
C LEU A 245 -18.31 5.84 -24.32
N LEU A 246 -18.85 6.97 -24.76
CA LEU A 246 -20.09 7.05 -25.50
C LEU A 246 -19.80 7.40 -26.97
N ASP A 247 -20.68 6.98 -27.89
CA ASP A 247 -20.59 7.29 -29.30
C ASP A 247 -20.74 8.81 -29.53
N ASP A 248 -19.82 9.40 -30.28
CA ASP A 248 -19.83 10.83 -30.64
C ASP A 248 -21.04 11.24 -31.48
N LYS A 249 -21.80 10.30 -32.07
CA LYS A 249 -23.10 10.59 -32.70
C LYS A 249 -24.06 11.28 -31.75
N LEU A 250 -23.88 11.06 -30.43
CA LEU A 250 -24.66 11.75 -29.42
C LEU A 250 -24.44 13.26 -29.41
N LEU A 251 -23.23 13.73 -29.81
CA LEU A 251 -22.91 15.16 -29.94
C LEU A 251 -23.34 15.77 -31.29
N GLN A 252 -23.37 14.96 -32.36
CA GLN A 252 -23.65 15.46 -33.70
C GLN A 252 -25.07 16.01 -33.88
N ASN A 253 -26.02 15.47 -33.13
CA ASN A 253 -27.44 15.82 -33.27
C ASN A 253 -27.98 16.55 -32.03
N HIS A 254 -27.17 16.70 -30.95
CA HIS A 254 -27.66 17.19 -29.65
C HIS A 254 -26.60 18.03 -28.94
N ASP A 255 -27.01 19.18 -28.42
CA ASP A 255 -26.24 19.94 -27.45
C ASP A 255 -26.08 19.13 -26.12
N GLU A 256 -24.98 19.36 -25.40
CA GLU A 256 -24.74 18.73 -24.09
C GLU A 256 -25.88 18.97 -23.08
N ASN A 257 -26.67 20.00 -23.28
CA ASN A 257 -27.86 20.30 -22.46
C ASN A 257 -29.14 19.62 -22.93
N SER A 258 -29.10 18.90 -24.07
CA SER A 258 -30.30 18.25 -24.61
C SER A 258 -30.77 17.11 -23.71
N ASP A 259 -32.08 16.88 -23.67
CA ASP A 259 -32.68 15.80 -22.87
C ASP A 259 -32.15 14.42 -23.29
N GLN A 260 -31.83 14.23 -24.56
CA GLN A 260 -31.29 12.97 -25.06
C GLN A 260 -29.86 12.72 -24.56
N TYR A 261 -29.00 13.75 -24.58
CA TYR A 261 -27.64 13.65 -24.04
C TYR A 261 -27.68 13.37 -22.53
N GLN A 262 -28.48 14.13 -21.78
CA GLN A 262 -28.59 13.93 -20.35
C GLN A 262 -29.22 12.58 -19.99
N SER A 263 -30.18 12.08 -20.76
CA SER A 263 -30.76 10.75 -20.58
C SER A 263 -29.75 9.63 -20.83
N ALA A 264 -28.88 9.80 -21.81
CA ALA A 264 -27.80 8.85 -22.08
C ALA A 264 -26.78 8.80 -20.91
N LEU A 265 -26.35 9.97 -20.43
CA LEU A 265 -25.48 10.03 -19.25
C LEU A 265 -26.16 9.42 -18.01
N GLU A 266 -27.44 9.69 -17.80
CA GLU A 266 -28.18 9.17 -16.65
C GLU A 266 -28.28 7.65 -16.69
N TYR A 267 -28.51 7.04 -17.86
CA TYR A 267 -28.47 5.60 -18.04
C TYR A 267 -27.13 5.00 -17.60
N PHE A 268 -26.01 5.55 -18.06
CA PHE A 268 -24.69 5.01 -17.74
C PHE A 268 -24.24 5.34 -16.30
N ARG A 269 -24.77 6.40 -15.68
CA ARG A 269 -24.60 6.65 -14.24
C ARG A 269 -25.29 5.57 -13.40
N TRP A 270 -26.49 5.15 -13.77
CA TRP A 270 -27.17 4.03 -13.11
C TRP A 270 -26.51 2.69 -13.44
N PHE A 271 -26.04 2.49 -14.66
CA PHE A 271 -25.19 1.35 -15.00
C PHE A 271 -24.01 1.25 -14.05
N SER A 272 -23.29 2.33 -13.81
CA SER A 272 -22.15 2.35 -12.87
C SER A 272 -22.58 2.00 -11.45
N VAL A 273 -23.73 2.46 -10.98
CA VAL A 273 -24.25 2.10 -9.65
C VAL A 273 -24.53 0.61 -9.56
N LEU A 274 -25.23 0.05 -10.54
CA LEU A 274 -25.55 -1.39 -10.56
C LEU A 274 -24.27 -2.22 -10.64
N PHE A 275 -23.32 -1.82 -11.49
CA PHE A 275 -22.04 -2.47 -11.61
C PHE A 275 -21.29 -2.49 -10.25
N HIS A 276 -21.26 -1.36 -9.54
CA HIS A 276 -20.66 -1.26 -8.21
C HIS A 276 -21.36 -2.15 -7.19
N VAL A 277 -22.68 -2.17 -7.18
CA VAL A 277 -23.46 -2.98 -6.25
C VAL A 277 -23.16 -4.47 -6.42
N ILE A 278 -23.02 -4.95 -7.66
CA ILE A 278 -22.63 -6.34 -7.95
C ILE A 278 -21.22 -6.64 -7.40
N ILE A 279 -20.24 -5.78 -7.65
CA ILE A 279 -18.86 -5.97 -7.17
C ILE A 279 -18.77 -5.86 -5.64
N LEU A 280 -19.47 -4.91 -5.03
CA LEU A 280 -19.52 -4.77 -3.56
C LEU A 280 -20.03 -6.04 -2.87
N ARG A 281 -20.88 -6.82 -3.56
CA ARG A 281 -21.40 -8.10 -3.04
C ARG A 281 -20.32 -9.16 -2.88
N LEU A 282 -19.15 -9.01 -3.49
CA LEU A 282 -17.98 -9.84 -3.22
C LEU A 282 -17.51 -9.75 -1.77
N GLY A 283 -17.78 -8.64 -1.08
CA GLY A 283 -17.34 -8.42 0.29
C GLY A 283 -15.84 -8.16 0.42
N GLU A 284 -15.21 -7.68 -0.65
CA GLU A 284 -13.77 -7.42 -0.73
C GLU A 284 -13.43 -5.91 -0.75
N THR A 285 -14.42 -5.05 -0.60
CA THR A 285 -14.25 -3.60 -0.59
C THR A 285 -14.14 -3.08 0.84
N ILE A 286 -12.96 -2.60 1.20
CA ILE A 286 -12.73 -1.99 2.53
C ILE A 286 -13.48 -0.66 2.66
N ILE A 287 -13.97 -0.36 3.85
CA ILE A 287 -14.77 0.85 4.12
C ILE A 287 -14.06 2.17 3.75
N PRO A 288 -12.74 2.33 4.00
CA PRO A 288 -12.02 3.53 3.54
C PRO A 288 -12.13 3.79 2.04
N ALA A 289 -12.22 2.75 1.20
CA ALA A 289 -12.33 2.88 -0.25
C ALA A 289 -13.63 3.57 -0.70
N VAL A 290 -14.71 3.46 0.06
CA VAL A 290 -16.00 4.12 -0.24
C VAL A 290 -16.17 5.48 0.43
N SER A 291 -15.17 5.93 1.17
CA SER A 291 -15.11 7.27 1.79
C SER A 291 -16.38 7.67 2.55
N VAL A 292 -16.67 6.97 3.65
CA VAL A 292 -17.75 7.32 4.57
C VAL A 292 -17.34 8.55 5.39
N PRO A 293 -17.96 9.73 5.21
CA PRO A 293 -17.44 10.98 5.81
C PRO A 293 -17.33 10.96 7.33
N SER A 294 -18.23 10.26 8.00
CA SER A 294 -18.21 10.13 9.46
C SER A 294 -17.12 9.19 9.99
N LEU A 295 -16.57 8.33 9.13
CA LEU A 295 -15.50 7.38 9.47
C LEU A 295 -14.16 7.81 8.92
N ASN A 296 -14.14 8.33 7.68
CA ASN A 296 -12.93 8.60 6.92
C ASN A 296 -12.96 10.01 6.32
N ASN A 297 -12.91 11.04 7.17
CA ASN A 297 -12.82 12.42 6.72
C ASN A 297 -11.36 12.80 6.47
N ASN A 298 -10.99 13.02 5.21
CA ASN A 298 -9.64 13.43 4.83
C ASN A 298 -9.21 14.79 5.39
N GLN A 299 -10.16 15.62 5.85
CA GLN A 299 -9.84 16.92 6.47
C GLN A 299 -9.51 16.79 7.97
N ILE A 300 -9.92 15.68 8.63
CA ILE A 300 -9.75 15.45 10.07
C ILE A 300 -9.25 14.01 10.29
N LYS A 301 -8.10 13.67 9.68
CA LYS A 301 -7.53 12.31 9.72
C LYS A 301 -7.25 11.82 11.13
N GLU A 302 -6.81 12.70 12.03
CA GLU A 302 -6.38 12.34 13.39
C GLU A 302 -7.53 11.91 14.30
N HIS A 303 -8.75 12.38 14.03
CA HIS A 303 -9.89 12.13 14.91
C HIS A 303 -11.00 11.26 14.29
N ASN A 304 -10.99 11.09 12.97
CA ASN A 304 -12.08 10.44 12.24
C ASN A 304 -11.61 9.33 11.29
N TRP A 305 -10.47 8.72 11.54
CA TRP A 305 -9.97 7.67 10.66
C TRP A 305 -10.39 6.29 11.18
N PHE A 306 -11.08 5.53 10.33
CA PHE A 306 -11.45 4.14 10.55
C PHE A 306 -10.63 3.23 9.64
N TYR A 307 -9.91 2.29 10.25
CA TYR A 307 -9.14 1.27 9.57
C TYR A 307 -9.94 -0.03 9.57
N ASP A 308 -10.32 -0.49 8.39
CA ASP A 308 -11.04 -1.75 8.24
C ASP A 308 -10.06 -2.92 8.24
N ALA A 309 -9.88 -3.54 9.38
CA ALA A 309 -8.96 -4.67 9.57
C ALA A 309 -9.58 -6.03 9.18
N HIS A 310 -10.90 -6.11 9.03
CA HIS A 310 -11.63 -7.37 8.89
C HIS A 310 -12.12 -7.65 7.48
N THR A 311 -12.44 -6.63 6.70
CA THR A 311 -12.82 -6.82 5.29
C THR A 311 -11.57 -7.15 4.49
N PRO A 312 -11.49 -8.32 3.81
CA PRO A 312 -10.38 -8.61 2.93
C PRO A 312 -10.35 -7.60 1.78
N SER A 313 -9.23 -6.90 1.61
CA SER A 313 -9.04 -6.03 0.45
C SER A 313 -8.83 -6.89 -0.79
N GLY A 314 -9.66 -6.70 -1.81
CA GLY A 314 -9.59 -7.46 -3.06
C GLY A 314 -10.23 -6.71 -4.21
N ILE A 315 -10.94 -7.40 -5.08
CA ILE A 315 -11.60 -6.78 -6.24
C ILE A 315 -12.62 -5.77 -5.75
N SER A 316 -12.38 -4.50 -6.07
CA SER A 316 -13.21 -3.37 -5.69
C SER A 316 -13.11 -2.25 -6.73
N PHE A 317 -13.56 -1.06 -6.39
CA PHE A 317 -13.38 0.14 -7.20
C PHE A 317 -12.54 1.16 -6.45
N ASP A 318 -11.50 1.65 -7.08
CA ASP A 318 -10.69 2.75 -6.55
C ASP A 318 -11.37 4.07 -6.89
N GLY A 319 -12.25 4.56 -5.97
CA GLY A 319 -12.90 5.65 -6.53
C GLY A 319 -13.71 6.63 -5.76
N MET A 320 -14.06 6.37 -4.55
CA MET A 320 -14.84 7.35 -3.78
C MET A 320 -13.98 8.25 -2.89
N VAL A 321 -12.67 8.09 -2.93
CA VAL A 321 -11.74 8.96 -2.20
C VAL A 321 -11.56 10.27 -2.98
N LEU A 322 -11.42 11.38 -2.28
CA LEU A 322 -11.34 12.75 -2.83
C LEU A 322 -10.30 12.95 -3.94
N HIS A 323 -9.32 12.05 -4.04
CA HIS A 323 -8.25 12.10 -5.02
C HIS A 323 -8.31 10.98 -6.07
N ALA A 324 -9.34 10.12 -6.05
CA ALA A 324 -9.48 9.07 -7.04
C ALA A 324 -10.14 9.63 -8.30
N CYS A 325 -9.37 9.76 -9.36
CA CYS A 325 -9.87 10.16 -10.69
C CYS A 325 -10.40 8.99 -11.53
N LYS A 326 -10.53 7.81 -10.91
CA LYS A 326 -10.77 6.53 -11.59
C LYS A 326 -12.20 6.03 -11.45
N PHE A 327 -13.03 6.81 -10.79
CA PHE A 327 -14.42 6.49 -10.58
C PHE A 327 -15.30 7.10 -11.68
N PRO A 328 -16.03 6.32 -12.48
CA PRO A 328 -16.75 6.86 -13.64
C PRO A 328 -17.82 7.89 -13.31
N LEU A 329 -18.40 7.84 -12.10
CA LEU A 329 -19.47 8.80 -11.69
C LEU A 329 -18.96 10.21 -11.39
N GLY A 330 -17.66 10.42 -11.46
CA GLY A 330 -17.09 11.74 -11.30
C GLY A 330 -16.68 12.10 -9.89
N ARG A 331 -16.14 13.27 -9.75
CA ARG A 331 -15.44 13.76 -8.58
C ARG A 331 -15.81 15.18 -8.22
N GLN A 332 -15.99 15.43 -6.94
CA GLN A 332 -16.36 16.75 -6.44
C GLN A 332 -15.12 17.67 -6.30
N GLU A 333 -15.21 18.89 -6.86
CA GLU A 333 -14.20 19.90 -6.63
C GLU A 333 -14.10 20.34 -5.16
N LYS A 334 -12.92 20.82 -4.76
CA LYS A 334 -12.68 21.43 -3.45
C LYS A 334 -13.49 22.70 -3.19
N THR A 335 -14.02 23.33 -4.24
CA THR A 335 -14.84 24.54 -4.13
C THR A 335 -16.32 24.19 -3.98
N LYS A 336 -16.92 24.66 -2.90
CA LYS A 336 -18.25 24.29 -2.38
C LYS A 336 -19.47 24.41 -3.32
N ASN A 337 -19.34 25.00 -4.51
CA ASN A 337 -20.50 25.39 -5.33
C ASN A 337 -20.44 24.99 -6.82
N LYS A 338 -19.50 24.10 -7.24
CA LYS A 338 -19.47 23.66 -8.64
C LYS A 338 -19.78 22.19 -8.79
N PRO A 339 -20.54 21.78 -9.83
CA PRO A 339 -20.83 20.38 -10.11
C PRO A 339 -19.56 19.59 -10.41
N TRP A 340 -19.63 18.28 -10.30
CA TRP A 340 -18.58 17.32 -10.56
C TRP A 340 -17.89 17.59 -11.89
N LYS A 341 -16.62 17.99 -11.88
CA LYS A 341 -15.89 18.37 -13.10
C LYS A 341 -15.29 17.17 -13.84
N THR A 342 -14.97 16.11 -13.15
CA THR A 342 -14.23 14.97 -13.71
C THR A 342 -15.11 13.73 -13.70
N GLU A 343 -16.05 13.64 -14.58
CA GLU A 343 -16.85 12.44 -14.84
C GLU A 343 -16.19 11.61 -15.93
N LEU A 344 -16.05 10.30 -15.73
CA LEU A 344 -15.45 9.37 -16.69
C LEU A 344 -16.52 8.60 -17.50
N ILE A 345 -17.68 9.21 -17.71
CA ILE A 345 -18.74 8.79 -18.61
C ILE A 345 -18.94 9.91 -19.60
N LYS A 346 -18.35 9.78 -20.81
CA LYS A 346 -18.35 10.86 -21.80
C LYS A 346 -18.28 10.33 -23.23
N PRO A 347 -18.78 11.09 -24.22
CA PRO A 347 -18.45 10.87 -25.62
C PRO A 347 -16.94 10.89 -25.83
N VAL A 348 -16.48 10.14 -26.86
CA VAL A 348 -15.05 10.00 -27.17
C VAL A 348 -14.35 11.34 -27.27
N THR A 349 -14.90 12.29 -28.06
CA THR A 349 -14.34 13.64 -28.18
C THR A 349 -14.17 14.34 -26.84
N LYS A 350 -15.17 14.27 -25.97
CA LYS A 350 -15.14 14.92 -24.66
C LYS A 350 -14.22 14.22 -23.65
N MET A 351 -13.98 12.94 -23.82
CA MET A 351 -13.00 12.21 -22.99
C MET A 351 -11.57 12.59 -23.36
N VAL A 352 -11.30 12.74 -24.67
CA VAL A 352 -9.98 13.15 -25.17
C VAL A 352 -9.61 14.58 -24.75
N GLU A 353 -10.59 15.50 -24.60
CA GLU A 353 -10.34 16.85 -24.07
C GLU A 353 -9.63 16.86 -22.72
N TYR A 354 -9.76 15.81 -21.88
CA TYR A 354 -9.03 15.69 -20.62
C TYR A 354 -7.51 15.57 -20.78
N LEU A 355 -7.02 15.23 -21.96
CA LEU A 355 -5.58 15.19 -22.23
C LEU A 355 -4.95 16.59 -22.37
N ASP A 356 -5.75 17.61 -22.65
CA ASP A 356 -5.29 18.99 -22.88
C ASP A 356 -5.29 19.85 -21.59
N THR A 357 -5.83 19.35 -20.48
CA THR A 357 -6.10 20.20 -19.33
C THR A 357 -4.99 20.17 -18.29
N ASP A 358 -4.23 21.27 -18.15
CA ASP A 358 -3.40 21.60 -16.99
C ASP A 358 -4.16 21.58 -15.66
N VAL A 359 -5.49 21.57 -15.69
CA VAL A 359 -6.36 21.61 -14.51
C VAL A 359 -6.17 20.37 -13.66
N ASP A 360 -5.97 19.22 -14.27
CA ASP A 360 -5.82 17.94 -13.60
C ASP A 360 -4.47 17.83 -12.88
N LEU A 361 -3.38 18.33 -13.49
CA LEU A 361 -2.05 18.38 -12.88
C LEU A 361 -2.03 19.27 -11.65
N LYS A 362 -2.65 20.46 -11.71
CA LYS A 362 -2.75 21.39 -10.56
C LYS A 362 -3.56 20.82 -9.39
N ASN A 363 -4.46 19.90 -9.65
CA ASN A 363 -5.25 19.21 -8.62
C ASN A 363 -4.63 17.90 -8.12
N GLY A 364 -3.44 17.54 -8.58
CA GLY A 364 -2.74 16.31 -8.23
C GLY A 364 -3.28 15.09 -8.97
N TYR A 365 -3.85 15.30 -10.18
CA TYR A 365 -4.31 14.22 -11.05
C TYR A 365 -3.32 13.95 -12.16
N HIS A 366 -3.24 12.70 -12.51
CA HIS A 366 -2.53 12.22 -13.68
C HIS A 366 -3.54 11.64 -14.70
N LEU A 367 -4.67 12.36 -14.90
CA LEU A 367 -5.75 11.86 -15.76
C LEU A 367 -5.26 11.67 -17.20
N GLY A 368 -4.49 12.60 -17.71
CA GLY A 368 -3.85 12.48 -19.02
C GLY A 368 -2.95 11.24 -19.11
N ASP A 369 -2.18 10.93 -18.06
CA ASP A 369 -1.34 9.73 -18.02
C ASP A 369 -2.17 8.44 -17.96
N ILE A 370 -3.23 8.44 -17.16
CA ILE A 370 -4.11 7.28 -16.99
C ILE A 370 -4.90 6.98 -18.28
N LEU A 371 -5.40 8.02 -18.97
CA LEU A 371 -6.18 7.87 -20.19
C LEU A 371 -5.36 7.47 -21.41
N THR A 372 -4.04 7.67 -21.37
CA THR A 372 -3.16 7.22 -22.47
C THR A 372 -3.01 5.70 -22.56
N LYS A 373 -3.33 4.98 -21.49
CA LYS A 373 -3.26 3.50 -21.43
C LYS A 373 -4.59 2.92 -20.98
N THR A 374 -5.30 2.32 -21.94
CA THR A 374 -6.59 1.70 -21.71
C THR A 374 -6.63 0.29 -22.30
N SER A 375 -7.62 -0.50 -21.93
CA SER A 375 -7.87 -1.84 -22.44
C SER A 375 -9.36 -2.03 -22.65
N PHE A 376 -9.75 -2.55 -23.80
CA PHE A 376 -11.15 -2.86 -24.11
C PHE A 376 -11.70 -3.91 -23.11
N VAL A 377 -12.91 -3.66 -22.59
CA VAL A 377 -13.60 -4.59 -21.69
C VAL A 377 -14.93 -5.07 -22.28
N SER A 378 -15.84 -4.15 -22.63
CA SER A 378 -17.15 -4.53 -23.17
C SER A 378 -17.75 -3.41 -24.01
N GLY A 379 -18.82 -3.71 -24.76
CA GLY A 379 -19.49 -2.76 -25.63
C GLY A 379 -18.92 -2.76 -27.05
N SER A 380 -18.81 -1.59 -27.67
CA SER A 380 -18.36 -1.43 -29.05
C SER A 380 -16.84 -1.28 -29.15
N ASN A 381 -16.18 -2.23 -29.80
CA ASN A 381 -14.74 -2.12 -30.10
C ASN A 381 -14.43 -0.95 -31.06
N ILE A 382 -15.36 -0.59 -31.94
CA ILE A 382 -15.19 0.54 -32.87
C ILE A 382 -15.02 1.86 -32.08
N ILE A 383 -15.82 2.07 -31.03
CA ILE A 383 -15.71 3.25 -30.17
C ILE A 383 -14.37 3.23 -29.40
N TYR A 384 -13.91 2.08 -28.98
CA TYR A 384 -12.62 1.93 -28.32
C TYR A 384 -11.45 2.25 -29.25
N GLU A 385 -11.45 1.71 -30.45
CA GLU A 385 -10.43 1.97 -31.48
C GLU A 385 -10.37 3.44 -31.86
N GLU A 386 -11.52 4.08 -31.99
CA GLU A 386 -11.60 5.52 -32.30
C GLU A 386 -11.01 6.36 -31.13
N PHE A 387 -11.32 6.00 -29.88
CA PHE A 387 -10.73 6.66 -28.72
C PHE A 387 -9.21 6.48 -28.71
N SER A 388 -8.73 5.26 -28.86
CA SER A 388 -7.28 4.94 -28.85
C SER A 388 -6.53 5.70 -29.95
N ARG A 389 -7.12 5.77 -31.15
CA ARG A 389 -6.57 6.52 -32.27
C ARG A 389 -6.46 8.02 -31.95
N ARG A 390 -7.52 8.63 -31.39
CA ARG A 390 -7.53 10.05 -31.03
C ARG A 390 -6.55 10.36 -29.89
N VAL A 391 -6.48 9.53 -28.88
CA VAL A 391 -5.49 9.67 -27.81
C VAL A 391 -4.07 9.67 -28.40
N THR A 392 -3.75 8.72 -29.26
CA THR A 392 -2.44 8.64 -29.93
C THR A 392 -2.15 9.90 -30.73
N SER A 393 -3.10 10.37 -31.55
CA SER A 393 -2.95 11.60 -32.33
C SER A 393 -2.74 12.84 -31.47
N GLN A 394 -3.53 12.98 -30.40
CA GLN A 394 -3.42 14.11 -29.47
C GLN A 394 -2.06 14.12 -28.77
N MET A 395 -1.61 12.96 -28.30
CA MET A 395 -0.31 12.85 -27.63
C MET A 395 0.87 13.13 -28.55
N GLN A 396 0.80 12.78 -29.83
CA GLN A 396 1.82 13.09 -30.81
C GLN A 396 1.92 14.58 -31.09
N THR A 397 0.78 15.29 -31.14
CA THR A 397 0.75 16.76 -31.39
C THR A 397 1.17 17.55 -30.16
N SER A 398 0.86 17.10 -28.95
CA SER A 398 1.19 17.77 -27.69
C SER A 398 2.67 17.70 -27.31
N GLN A 399 3.43 16.75 -27.85
CA GLN A 399 4.85 16.59 -27.52
C GLN A 399 5.75 17.78 -27.93
N MET A 400 5.27 18.66 -28.78
CA MET A 400 6.06 19.80 -29.25
C MET A 400 6.23 20.92 -28.21
N SER A 401 5.55 20.89 -27.05
CA SER A 401 5.56 22.01 -26.12
C SER A 401 5.71 21.63 -24.64
N GLY A 402 6.90 21.16 -24.23
CA GLY A 402 7.25 21.14 -22.79
C GLY A 402 6.78 19.92 -21.97
N GLN A 403 6.01 18.98 -22.53
CA GLN A 403 5.55 17.78 -21.80
C GLN A 403 6.68 16.84 -21.40
N ASN A 404 7.79 16.81 -22.12
CA ASN A 404 8.96 16.00 -21.80
C ASN A 404 9.63 16.44 -20.51
N GLU A 405 9.63 17.74 -20.19
CA GLU A 405 10.21 18.25 -18.96
C GLU A 405 9.34 17.89 -17.73
N LEU A 406 8.01 17.99 -17.88
CA LEU A 406 7.08 17.55 -16.83
C LEU A 406 7.19 16.04 -16.56
N LEU A 407 7.34 15.25 -17.61
CA LEU A 407 7.53 13.80 -17.49
C LEU A 407 8.85 13.45 -16.82
N LYS A 408 9.92 14.17 -17.14
CA LYS A 408 11.21 14.03 -16.49
C LYS A 408 11.14 14.37 -15.01
N GLN A 409 10.52 15.48 -14.65
CA GLN A 409 10.30 15.88 -13.25
C GLN A 409 9.49 14.82 -12.49
N GLN A 410 8.46 14.26 -13.11
CA GLN A 410 7.67 13.18 -12.52
C GLN A 410 8.50 11.92 -12.29
N LEU A 411 9.34 11.51 -13.25
CA LEU A 411 10.26 10.39 -13.08
C LEU A 411 11.24 10.61 -11.93
N GLU A 412 11.81 11.81 -11.83
CA GLU A 412 12.70 12.16 -10.72
C GLU A 412 11.99 12.08 -9.37
N GLU A 413 10.76 12.55 -9.31
CA GLU A 413 9.92 12.48 -8.11
C GLU A 413 9.54 11.04 -7.77
N ASP A 414 9.17 10.23 -8.75
CA ASP A 414 8.87 8.81 -8.55
C ASP A 414 10.09 8.04 -8.07
N PHE A 415 11.28 8.27 -8.62
CA PHE A 415 12.51 7.69 -8.13
C PHE A 415 12.82 8.10 -6.69
N LYS A 416 12.64 9.38 -6.37
CA LYS A 416 12.83 9.87 -5.01
C LYS A 416 11.87 9.22 -4.01
N ASN A 417 10.62 9.03 -4.41
CA ASN A 417 9.55 8.57 -3.52
C ASN A 417 9.44 7.05 -3.43
N PHE A 418 9.80 6.31 -4.49
CA PHE A 418 9.55 4.87 -4.58
C PHE A 418 10.82 4.02 -4.72
N ASN A 419 11.97 4.63 -4.98
CA ASN A 419 13.21 3.86 -5.04
C ASN A 419 13.66 3.46 -3.62
N MET A 420 13.68 2.15 -3.38
CA MET A 420 14.08 1.60 -2.09
C MET A 420 15.52 1.95 -1.72
N VAL A 421 16.43 2.02 -2.70
CA VAL A 421 17.85 2.30 -2.45
C VAL A 421 18.05 3.67 -1.81
N ASN A 422 17.25 4.66 -2.19
CA ASN A 422 17.28 6.00 -1.58
C ASN A 422 16.77 6.02 -0.14
N HIS A 423 16.09 4.97 0.30
CA HIS A 423 15.45 4.88 1.61
C HIS A 423 16.03 3.75 2.48
N LEU A 424 17.07 3.05 2.01
CA LEU A 424 17.63 1.89 2.72
C LEU A 424 18.08 2.22 4.14
N ASP A 425 18.69 3.39 4.35
CA ASP A 425 19.12 3.80 5.68
C ASP A 425 17.95 4.08 6.65
N THR A 426 16.79 4.43 6.11
CA THR A 426 15.58 4.68 6.90
C THR A 426 14.69 3.44 7.04
N LEU A 427 14.86 2.44 6.18
CA LEU A 427 14.05 1.21 6.18
C LEU A 427 14.35 0.30 7.35
N SER A 428 15.60 0.29 7.85
CA SER A 428 15.97 -0.44 9.07
C SER A 428 15.19 0.02 10.31
N LEU A 429 14.54 1.18 10.23
CA LEU A 429 13.75 1.77 11.31
C LEU A 429 12.23 1.65 11.07
N LYS A 430 11.78 1.11 9.94
CA LYS A 430 10.36 0.98 9.62
C LYS A 430 9.81 -0.37 10.05
N SER A 431 8.67 -0.34 10.71
CA SER A 431 7.95 -1.53 11.18
C SER A 431 7.29 -2.35 10.07
N SER A 432 7.30 -1.87 8.82
CA SER A 432 6.70 -2.58 7.68
C SER A 432 7.17 -2.01 6.36
N PHE A 433 7.16 -2.85 5.33
CA PHE A 433 7.66 -2.57 4.00
C PHE A 433 6.53 -2.66 2.97
N ASN A 434 6.39 -1.65 2.11
CA ASN A 434 5.33 -1.63 1.10
C ASN A 434 5.83 -2.16 -0.24
N ILE A 435 5.48 -3.40 -0.56
CA ILE A 435 5.89 -4.12 -1.78
C ILE A 435 5.46 -3.35 -3.04
N LYS A 436 4.21 -2.86 -3.07
CA LYS A 436 3.67 -2.15 -4.24
C LYS A 436 4.42 -0.87 -4.54
N ARG A 437 4.79 -0.10 -3.49
CA ARG A 437 5.47 1.19 -3.68
C ARG A 437 6.95 1.02 -3.97
N VAL A 438 7.63 0.15 -3.24
CA VAL A 438 9.09 0.08 -3.24
C VAL A 438 9.62 -0.91 -4.27
N VAL A 439 8.96 -2.05 -4.45
CA VAL A 439 9.40 -3.05 -5.43
C VAL A 439 8.67 -2.85 -6.76
N TYR A 440 7.34 -3.00 -6.76
CA TYR A 440 6.59 -3.04 -8.00
C TYR A 440 6.63 -1.69 -8.76
N ARG A 441 6.32 -0.57 -8.11
CA ARG A 441 6.23 0.74 -8.80
C ARG A 441 7.57 1.27 -9.26
N SER A 442 8.66 1.00 -8.56
CA SER A 442 9.98 1.52 -8.92
C SER A 442 10.49 1.04 -10.29
N SER A 443 10.15 -0.19 -10.68
CA SER A 443 10.50 -0.70 -12.01
C SER A 443 9.40 -0.45 -13.04
N THR A 444 8.14 -0.79 -12.74
CA THR A 444 7.07 -0.77 -13.73
C THR A 444 6.63 0.63 -14.14
N LEU A 445 6.52 1.57 -13.19
CA LEU A 445 6.18 2.96 -13.55
C LEU A 445 7.32 3.65 -14.30
N PHE A 446 8.56 3.33 -13.94
CA PHE A 446 9.71 3.85 -14.68
C PHE A 446 9.70 3.42 -16.15
N ILE A 447 9.51 2.13 -16.43
CA ILE A 447 9.43 1.63 -17.81
C ILE A 447 8.22 2.23 -18.55
N ALA A 448 7.06 2.32 -17.89
CA ALA A 448 5.88 2.95 -18.48
C ALA A 448 6.14 4.43 -18.84
N ALA A 449 6.83 5.17 -18.01
CA ALA A 449 7.20 6.56 -18.24
C ALA A 449 8.25 6.71 -19.35
N LEU A 450 9.26 5.82 -19.40
CA LEU A 450 10.20 5.76 -20.53
C LEU A 450 9.49 5.48 -21.85
N GLY A 451 8.51 4.59 -21.87
CA GLY A 451 7.66 4.35 -23.03
C GLY A 451 6.97 5.63 -23.51
N ARG A 452 6.38 6.38 -22.59
CA ARG A 452 5.73 7.67 -22.89
C ARG A 452 6.73 8.70 -23.39
N PHE A 453 7.87 8.83 -22.72
CA PHE A 453 8.95 9.72 -23.13
C PHE A 453 9.42 9.44 -24.57
N ASN A 454 9.40 8.17 -24.98
CA ASN A 454 9.76 7.73 -26.31
C ASN A 454 8.56 7.56 -27.26
N SER A 455 7.43 8.19 -26.99
CA SER A 455 6.24 8.19 -27.85
C SER A 455 5.65 6.80 -28.13
N ILE A 456 5.67 5.93 -27.14
CA ILE A 456 5.03 4.61 -27.19
C ILE A 456 3.64 4.73 -26.54
N TYR A 457 2.62 4.99 -27.38
CA TYR A 457 1.22 5.18 -26.96
C TYR A 457 0.32 3.99 -27.31
N GLN A 458 0.89 2.87 -27.74
CA GLN A 458 0.12 1.65 -27.99
C GLN A 458 -0.67 1.23 -26.73
N SER A 459 -1.90 0.78 -26.92
CA SER A 459 -2.79 0.42 -25.81
C SER A 459 -3.64 -0.80 -26.21
N PRO A 460 -3.73 -1.85 -25.40
CA PRO A 460 -3.00 -2.07 -24.15
C PRO A 460 -1.50 -2.31 -24.38
N CYS A 461 -0.65 -2.01 -23.40
CA CYS A 461 0.80 -2.13 -23.53
C CYS A 461 1.45 -2.46 -22.19
N SER A 462 2.09 -3.61 -22.10
CA SER A 462 2.85 -4.03 -20.92
C SER A 462 4.23 -3.38 -20.85
N CYS A 463 4.88 -3.47 -19.70
CA CYS A 463 6.29 -3.06 -19.57
C CYS A 463 7.21 -3.86 -20.50
N TYR A 464 6.92 -5.13 -20.75
CA TYR A 464 7.67 -5.96 -21.69
C TYR A 464 7.55 -5.44 -23.12
N ASP A 465 6.35 -5.03 -23.56
CA ASP A 465 6.12 -4.48 -24.90
C ASP A 465 6.87 -3.15 -25.06
N VAL A 466 6.94 -2.32 -24.01
CA VAL A 466 7.72 -1.08 -24.01
C VAL A 466 9.21 -1.40 -24.15
N ILE A 467 9.75 -2.34 -23.35
CA ILE A 467 11.16 -2.72 -23.39
C ILE A 467 11.54 -3.25 -24.77
N GLU A 468 10.77 -4.15 -25.37
CA GLU A 468 11.03 -4.70 -26.70
C GLU A 468 10.94 -3.61 -27.78
N THR A 469 10.01 -2.67 -27.67
CA THR A 469 9.92 -1.55 -28.60
C THR A 469 11.14 -0.64 -28.50
N LEU A 470 11.60 -0.33 -27.29
CA LEU A 470 12.82 0.50 -27.07
C LEU A 470 14.07 -0.20 -27.55
N LYS A 471 14.17 -1.52 -27.36
CA LYS A 471 15.23 -2.36 -27.92
C LYS A 471 15.19 -2.35 -29.46
N GLY A 472 14.02 -2.56 -30.05
CA GLY A 472 13.86 -2.52 -31.52
C GLY A 472 14.19 -1.16 -32.15
N ARG A 473 14.08 -0.06 -31.38
CA ARG A 473 14.50 1.28 -31.79
C ARG A 473 16.00 1.56 -31.54
N GLY A 474 16.75 0.60 -30.99
CA GLY A 474 18.17 0.77 -30.66
C GLY A 474 18.43 1.70 -29.46
N ILE A 475 17.40 2.01 -28.65
CA ILE A 475 17.54 2.82 -27.42
C ILE A 475 18.15 1.96 -26.33
N PHE A 476 17.69 0.71 -26.18
CA PHE A 476 18.30 -0.28 -25.31
C PHE A 476 19.12 -1.28 -26.12
N ASP A 477 20.27 -1.70 -25.59
CA ASP A 477 20.94 -2.91 -26.04
C ASP A 477 20.21 -4.17 -25.52
N SER A 478 20.60 -5.33 -26.00
CA SER A 478 19.95 -6.59 -25.63
C SER A 478 20.13 -6.95 -24.16
N GLU A 479 21.26 -6.59 -23.57
CA GLU A 479 21.55 -6.87 -22.15
C GLU A 479 20.74 -5.98 -21.22
N THR A 480 20.67 -4.67 -21.50
CA THR A 480 19.83 -3.74 -20.77
C THR A 480 18.35 -4.14 -20.85
N ALA A 481 17.86 -4.46 -22.04
CA ALA A 481 16.49 -4.91 -22.24
C ALA A 481 16.19 -6.20 -21.44
N HIS A 482 17.11 -7.17 -21.45
CA HIS A 482 16.99 -8.38 -20.67
C HIS A 482 16.95 -8.11 -19.15
N LYS A 483 17.89 -7.34 -18.62
CA LYS A 483 17.93 -6.99 -17.18
C LYS A 483 16.69 -6.25 -16.73
N LEU A 484 16.15 -5.33 -17.55
CA LEU A 484 14.93 -4.61 -17.26
C LEU A 484 13.70 -5.53 -17.24
N ALA A 485 13.57 -6.42 -18.21
CA ALA A 485 12.50 -7.39 -18.28
C ALA A 485 12.56 -8.36 -17.08
N TYR A 486 13.76 -8.77 -16.69
CA TYR A 486 13.99 -9.62 -15.53
C TYR A 486 13.60 -8.91 -14.22
N ALA A 487 13.97 -7.64 -14.03
CA ALA A 487 13.57 -6.86 -12.88
C ALA A 487 12.03 -6.68 -12.79
N VAL A 488 11.36 -6.41 -13.92
CA VAL A 488 9.90 -6.33 -13.98
C VAL A 488 9.28 -7.67 -13.59
N SER A 489 9.83 -8.78 -14.06
CA SER A 489 9.33 -10.13 -13.73
C SER A 489 9.43 -10.41 -12.24
N ILE A 490 10.56 -10.10 -11.61
CA ILE A 490 10.74 -10.26 -10.17
C ILE A 490 9.73 -9.39 -9.41
N ALA A 491 9.58 -8.12 -9.79
CA ALA A 491 8.66 -7.20 -9.13
C ALA A 491 7.21 -7.68 -9.19
N CYS A 492 6.79 -8.22 -10.33
CA CYS A 492 5.46 -8.76 -10.54
C CYS A 492 5.25 -10.08 -9.77
N GLU A 493 6.23 -10.98 -9.80
CA GLU A 493 6.21 -12.24 -9.04
C GLU A 493 6.09 -11.96 -7.54
N VAL A 494 6.92 -11.08 -6.98
CA VAL A 494 6.88 -10.70 -5.56
C VAL A 494 5.49 -10.20 -5.16
N ARG A 495 4.92 -9.30 -5.96
CA ARG A 495 3.60 -8.76 -5.69
C ARG A 495 2.50 -9.82 -5.75
N LEU A 496 2.51 -10.66 -6.78
CA LEU A 496 1.53 -11.74 -6.94
C LEU A 496 1.63 -12.75 -5.79
N LYS A 497 2.84 -13.24 -5.47
CA LYS A 497 3.06 -14.19 -4.37
C LYS A 497 2.61 -13.61 -3.03
N ALA A 498 2.93 -12.34 -2.74
CA ALA A 498 2.51 -11.70 -1.51
C ALA A 498 0.97 -11.65 -1.37
N TYR A 499 0.26 -11.36 -2.46
CA TYR A 499 -1.20 -11.30 -2.42
C TYR A 499 -1.84 -12.69 -2.35
N CYS A 500 -1.30 -13.68 -3.06
CA CYS A 500 -1.78 -15.07 -3.00
C CYS A 500 -1.59 -15.65 -1.59
N LEU A 501 -0.40 -15.51 -1.00
CA LEU A 501 -0.11 -15.99 0.36
C LEU A 501 -1.06 -15.39 1.41
N LYS A 502 -1.49 -14.14 1.22
CA LYS A 502 -2.38 -13.44 2.14
C LYS A 502 -3.87 -13.57 1.78
N GLY A 503 -4.18 -14.09 0.58
CA GLY A 503 -5.54 -14.18 0.06
C GLY A 503 -6.24 -12.83 -0.10
N LYS A 504 -5.47 -11.72 -0.16
CA LYS A 504 -5.97 -10.35 -0.24
C LYS A 504 -4.93 -9.38 -0.80
N GLN A 505 -5.38 -8.21 -1.24
CA GLN A 505 -4.48 -7.10 -1.59
C GLN A 505 -3.89 -6.49 -0.31
N ASP A 506 -2.72 -6.95 0.07
CA ASP A 506 -1.98 -6.42 1.20
C ASP A 506 -0.54 -6.11 0.79
N ASP A 507 -0.30 -4.84 0.55
CA ASP A 507 0.99 -4.32 0.07
C ASP A 507 2.10 -4.33 1.13
N MET A 508 1.77 -4.64 2.40
CA MET A 508 2.71 -4.54 3.50
C MET A 508 3.33 -5.91 3.81
N THR A 509 4.63 -5.96 3.99
CA THR A 509 5.30 -7.09 4.65
C THR A 509 4.96 -7.13 6.13
N GLN A 510 5.40 -8.17 6.84
CA GLN A 510 5.16 -8.26 8.28
C GLN A 510 5.70 -7.02 9.02
N LYS A 511 5.00 -6.62 10.08
CA LYS A 511 5.51 -5.61 11.01
C LYS A 511 6.75 -6.18 11.72
N ILE A 512 7.84 -5.43 11.68
CA ILE A 512 9.02 -5.73 12.51
C ILE A 512 8.57 -5.65 13.97
N CYS A 513 8.80 -6.73 14.73
CA CYS A 513 8.62 -6.68 16.17
C CYS A 513 9.62 -5.66 16.74
N LEU A 514 9.15 -4.70 17.53
CA LEU A 514 10.00 -3.68 18.16
C LEU A 514 11.13 -4.29 19.01
N PHE A 515 10.99 -5.56 19.40
CA PHE A 515 11.91 -6.30 20.26
C PHE A 515 12.80 -7.31 19.54
N ASP A 516 12.58 -7.55 18.23
CA ASP A 516 13.43 -8.41 17.41
C ASP A 516 13.85 -7.71 16.10
N PRO A 517 14.91 -6.89 16.15
CA PRO A 517 15.43 -6.23 14.94
C PRO A 517 16.13 -7.20 13.97
N THR A 518 16.26 -8.48 14.31
CA THR A 518 16.88 -9.50 13.46
C THR A 518 15.88 -10.22 12.55
N GLU A 519 14.56 -10.15 12.83
CA GLU A 519 13.54 -10.53 11.86
C GLU A 519 13.51 -9.46 10.74
N THR A 520 14.19 -9.76 9.66
CA THR A 520 14.32 -8.85 8.53
C THR A 520 13.00 -8.79 7.78
N PHE A 521 12.52 -7.58 7.50
CA PHE A 521 11.34 -7.32 6.68
C PHE A 521 11.38 -8.00 5.30
N ILE A 522 12.55 -8.46 4.88
CA ILE A 522 12.77 -9.11 3.59
C ILE A 522 12.52 -10.63 3.63
N SER A 523 12.32 -11.22 4.82
CA SER A 523 12.13 -12.67 4.92
C SER A 523 11.00 -13.20 4.04
N ASP A 524 9.86 -12.49 4.02
CA ASP A 524 8.72 -12.85 3.17
C ASP A 524 9.04 -12.76 1.68
N LEU A 525 9.87 -11.79 1.29
CA LEU A 525 10.31 -11.63 -0.11
C LEU A 525 11.31 -12.72 -0.50
N ILE A 526 12.24 -13.04 0.39
CA ILE A 526 13.24 -14.10 0.17
C ILE A 526 12.56 -15.46 0.07
N GLU A 527 11.63 -15.76 0.96
CA GLU A 527 10.86 -17.00 0.92
C GLU A 527 10.02 -17.09 -0.36
N ALA A 528 9.41 -15.98 -0.78
CA ALA A 528 8.55 -15.94 -1.94
C ALA A 528 9.30 -16.12 -3.26
N VAL A 529 10.46 -15.50 -3.46
CA VAL A 529 11.08 -15.33 -4.78
C VAL A 529 12.50 -15.88 -4.87
N GLY A 530 13.15 -16.07 -3.73
CA GLY A 530 14.53 -16.51 -3.61
C GLY A 530 15.53 -15.34 -3.47
N GLU A 531 16.58 -15.58 -2.70
CA GLU A 531 17.58 -14.61 -2.29
C GLU A 531 18.25 -13.93 -3.49
N LYS A 532 18.74 -14.73 -4.46
CA LYS A 532 19.42 -14.22 -5.65
C LYS A 532 18.56 -13.24 -6.44
N SER A 533 17.32 -13.60 -6.72
CA SER A 533 16.40 -12.76 -7.49
C SER A 533 16.17 -11.41 -6.81
N ILE A 534 16.03 -11.37 -5.49
CA ILE A 534 15.86 -10.13 -4.74
C ILE A 534 17.11 -9.24 -4.81
N ILE A 535 18.28 -9.84 -4.66
CA ILE A 535 19.56 -9.10 -4.79
C ILE A 535 19.69 -8.53 -6.20
N ASP A 536 19.47 -9.34 -7.23
CA ASP A 536 19.55 -8.93 -8.63
C ASP A 536 18.55 -7.80 -8.93
N TYR A 537 17.32 -7.90 -8.43
CA TYR A 537 16.34 -6.83 -8.56
C TYR A 537 16.87 -5.47 -8.04
N PHE A 538 17.44 -5.45 -6.84
CA PHE A 538 17.93 -4.19 -6.26
C PHE A 538 19.22 -3.68 -6.94
N LYS A 539 20.08 -4.55 -7.44
CA LYS A 539 21.22 -4.17 -8.26
C LYS A 539 20.77 -3.50 -9.56
N ILE A 540 19.78 -4.09 -10.24
CA ILE A 540 19.22 -3.53 -11.47
C ILE A 540 18.52 -2.20 -11.20
N THR A 541 17.74 -2.10 -10.13
CA THR A 541 17.05 -0.86 -9.76
C THR A 541 18.04 0.26 -9.43
N TRP A 542 19.18 -0.05 -8.79
CA TRP A 542 20.27 0.90 -8.60
C TRP A 542 20.85 1.39 -9.92
N SER A 543 21.11 0.46 -10.83
CA SER A 543 21.66 0.77 -12.15
C SER A 543 20.70 1.61 -13.00
N LEU A 544 19.38 1.40 -12.88
CA LEU A 544 18.33 2.23 -13.51
C LEU A 544 18.46 3.70 -13.10
N GLN A 545 18.63 3.97 -11.81
CA GLN A 545 18.81 5.33 -11.31
C GLN A 545 20.06 5.99 -11.88
N THR A 546 21.15 5.26 -11.92
CA THR A 546 22.42 5.74 -12.50
C THR A 546 22.26 6.03 -13.99
N MET A 547 21.61 5.13 -14.73
CA MET A 547 21.28 5.28 -16.14
C MET A 547 20.47 6.56 -16.40
N PHE A 548 19.44 6.81 -15.61
CA PHE A 548 18.58 7.98 -15.73
C PHE A 548 19.33 9.30 -15.44
N ILE A 549 20.12 9.33 -14.35
CA ILE A 549 20.88 10.53 -13.96
C ILE A 549 21.91 10.92 -15.03
N HIS A 550 22.57 9.94 -15.64
CA HIS A 550 23.62 10.18 -16.63
C HIS A 550 23.11 10.26 -18.07
N ASN A 551 21.78 10.22 -18.33
CA ASN A 551 21.21 10.11 -19.67
C ASN A 551 21.82 8.97 -20.52
N SER A 552 22.25 7.91 -19.87
CA SER A 552 22.87 6.73 -20.46
C SER A 552 21.89 5.58 -20.40
N TYR A 553 21.65 4.92 -21.52
CA TYR A 553 20.76 3.76 -21.59
C TYR A 553 21.49 2.42 -21.43
N TYR A 554 22.68 2.47 -20.86
CA TYR A 554 23.47 1.28 -20.52
C TYR A 554 23.46 1.08 -19.01
N MET A 555 23.16 -0.12 -18.57
CA MET A 555 23.24 -0.46 -17.16
C MET A 555 24.69 -0.63 -16.71
N VAL A 556 25.04 0.03 -15.59
CA VAL A 556 26.36 -0.10 -14.98
C VAL A 556 26.20 -1.05 -13.78
N GLU A 557 27.04 -2.10 -13.73
CA GLU A 557 27.07 -3.00 -12.57
C GLU A 557 27.45 -2.21 -11.31
N PRO A 558 26.72 -2.36 -10.20
CA PRO A 558 27.08 -1.74 -8.94
C PRO A 558 28.48 -2.16 -8.50
N ASP A 559 29.25 -1.22 -8.00
CA ASP A 559 30.55 -1.53 -7.42
C ASP A 559 30.41 -2.39 -6.14
N LEU A 560 31.54 -2.94 -5.69
CA LEU A 560 31.56 -3.82 -4.53
C LEU A 560 31.03 -3.14 -3.26
N ASN A 561 31.31 -1.84 -3.08
CA ASN A 561 30.83 -1.09 -1.91
C ASN A 561 29.30 -0.91 -1.93
N THR A 562 28.75 -0.65 -3.11
CA THR A 562 27.29 -0.57 -3.32
C THR A 562 26.62 -1.93 -3.08
N ASN A 563 27.22 -3.02 -3.55
CA ASN A 563 26.69 -4.37 -3.27
C ASN A 563 26.66 -4.67 -1.77
N ILE A 564 27.73 -4.35 -1.03
CA ILE A 564 27.77 -4.49 0.43
C ILE A 564 26.70 -3.63 1.10
N PHE A 565 26.51 -2.40 0.61
CA PHE A 565 25.46 -1.51 1.10
C PHE A 565 24.06 -2.11 0.91
N ILE A 566 23.75 -2.63 -0.28
CA ILE A 566 22.48 -3.27 -0.59
C ILE A 566 22.25 -4.49 0.32
N LEU A 567 23.22 -5.40 0.44
CA LEU A 567 23.11 -6.60 1.27
C LEU A 567 22.83 -6.25 2.75
N LYS A 568 23.58 -5.29 3.30
CA LYS A 568 23.37 -4.83 4.69
C LYS A 568 22.00 -4.22 4.87
N ALA A 569 21.59 -3.37 3.94
CA ALA A 569 20.32 -2.66 4.04
C ALA A 569 19.11 -3.59 3.89
N LEU A 570 19.24 -4.66 3.12
CA LEU A 570 18.23 -5.72 3.02
C LEU A 570 18.25 -6.69 4.22
N GLY A 571 19.18 -6.52 5.16
CA GLY A 571 19.32 -7.41 6.30
C GLY A 571 19.92 -8.79 5.97
N MET A 572 20.52 -8.94 4.79
CA MET A 572 21.10 -10.21 4.32
C MET A 572 22.47 -10.48 4.94
N PHE A 573 22.50 -10.48 6.26
CA PHE A 573 23.75 -10.59 7.04
C PHE A 573 24.46 -11.94 6.83
N GLY A 574 23.71 -13.03 6.71
CA GLY A 574 24.26 -14.36 6.43
C GLY A 574 25.04 -14.39 5.11
N ARG A 575 24.47 -13.83 4.05
CA ARG A 575 25.13 -13.70 2.75
C ARG A 575 26.37 -12.81 2.81
N LEU A 576 26.25 -11.65 3.43
CA LEU A 576 27.35 -10.71 3.57
C LEU A 576 28.53 -11.31 4.39
N SER A 577 28.23 -12.04 5.46
CA SER A 577 29.21 -12.75 6.27
C SER A 577 29.90 -13.88 5.50
N LYS A 578 29.14 -14.67 4.73
CA LYS A 578 29.65 -15.75 3.87
C LYS A 578 30.58 -15.19 2.79
N ASP A 579 30.14 -14.15 2.08
CA ASP A 579 30.95 -13.52 1.03
C ASP A 579 32.24 -12.91 1.58
N TRP A 580 32.26 -12.42 2.83
CA TRP A 580 33.46 -12.00 3.52
C TRP A 580 34.41 -13.17 3.78
N GLU A 581 33.96 -14.29 4.31
CA GLU A 581 34.76 -15.48 4.60
C GLU A 581 35.38 -16.11 3.34
N GLU A 582 34.62 -16.07 2.24
CA GLU A 582 35.10 -16.53 0.92
C GLU A 582 36.10 -15.57 0.27
N GLY A 583 36.45 -14.46 0.94
CA GLY A 583 37.46 -13.50 0.47
C GLY A 583 37.02 -12.70 -0.74
N LYS A 584 35.73 -12.54 -1.00
CA LYS A 584 35.21 -11.78 -2.14
C LYS A 584 35.44 -10.27 -2.03
N PHE A 585 35.76 -9.75 -0.83
CA PHE A 585 35.89 -8.34 -0.53
C PHE A 585 37.39 -7.91 -0.50
N LYS A 586 38.00 -7.74 -1.66
CA LYS A 586 39.44 -7.42 -1.73
C LYS A 586 39.76 -5.93 -1.62
N GLN A 587 38.85 -5.04 -1.99
CA GLN A 587 39.09 -3.59 -1.96
C GLN A 587 37.76 -2.87 -1.59
N ILE A 588 37.56 -2.70 -0.30
CA ILE A 588 36.38 -2.00 0.21
C ILE A 588 36.79 -0.82 1.09
N ASN A 589 35.98 0.22 1.07
CA ASN A 589 36.19 1.41 1.91
C ASN A 589 35.85 1.15 3.38
N SER A 590 36.30 2.04 4.26
CA SER A 590 36.01 1.94 5.72
C SER A 590 34.51 1.89 6.06
N SER A 591 33.69 2.59 5.30
CA SER A 591 32.22 2.58 5.52
C SER A 591 31.60 1.22 5.20
N SER A 592 32.06 0.56 4.15
CA SER A 592 31.64 -0.81 3.79
C SER A 592 32.16 -1.84 4.79
N MET A 593 33.36 -1.62 5.33
CA MET A 593 33.91 -2.47 6.40
C MET A 593 33.07 -2.39 7.68
N VAL A 594 32.58 -1.21 8.04
CA VAL A 594 31.59 -1.07 9.16
C VAL A 594 30.35 -1.94 8.92
N ARG A 595 29.86 -2.01 7.70
CA ARG A 595 28.70 -2.87 7.36
C ARG A 595 29.01 -4.37 7.50
N VAL A 596 30.22 -4.76 7.15
CA VAL A 596 30.71 -6.15 7.30
C VAL A 596 30.77 -6.54 8.77
N ILE A 597 31.34 -5.71 9.65
CA ILE A 597 31.41 -6.03 11.08
C ILE A 597 30.00 -6.12 11.73
N VAL A 598 29.05 -5.30 11.27
CA VAL A 598 27.65 -5.43 11.67
C VAL A 598 27.07 -6.79 11.25
N ALA A 599 27.36 -7.24 10.04
CA ALA A 599 26.90 -8.54 9.54
C ALA A 599 27.53 -9.70 10.32
N LEU A 600 28.81 -9.64 10.62
CA LEU A 600 29.51 -10.64 11.43
C LEU A 600 28.93 -10.73 12.84
N ASN A 601 28.63 -9.61 13.49
CA ASN A 601 27.96 -9.62 14.79
C ASN A 601 26.56 -10.25 14.70
N ASN A 602 25.76 -9.88 13.70
CA ASN A 602 24.43 -10.45 13.52
C ASN A 602 24.43 -11.95 13.16
N THR A 603 25.57 -12.48 12.73
CA THR A 603 25.77 -13.91 12.45
C THR A 603 26.60 -14.62 13.53
N HIS A 604 26.72 -14.01 14.72
CA HIS A 604 27.45 -14.56 15.88
C HIS A 604 28.94 -14.87 15.62
N LYS A 605 29.58 -14.15 14.74
CA LYS A 605 31.03 -14.21 14.47
C LYS A 605 31.73 -13.09 15.23
N ASP A 606 31.47 -13.03 16.54
CA ASP A 606 31.83 -11.92 17.40
C ASP A 606 33.34 -11.70 17.48
N GLU A 607 34.18 -12.76 17.52
CA GLU A 607 35.64 -12.63 17.54
C GLU A 607 36.17 -11.96 16.27
N SER A 608 35.66 -12.35 15.11
CA SER A 608 36.02 -11.75 13.82
C SER A 608 35.57 -10.29 13.77
N ALA A 609 34.37 -9.99 14.24
CA ALA A 609 33.84 -8.63 14.30
C ALA A 609 34.69 -7.72 15.22
N ILE A 610 35.10 -8.19 16.38
CA ILE A 610 36.01 -7.47 17.31
C ILE A 610 37.38 -7.21 16.67
N SER A 611 37.98 -8.22 16.10
CA SER A 611 39.33 -8.11 15.50
C SER A 611 39.34 -7.07 14.38
N ILE A 612 38.40 -7.17 13.44
CA ILE A 612 38.26 -6.25 12.31
C ILE A 612 37.90 -4.84 12.82
N GLY A 613 36.97 -4.76 13.75
CA GLY A 613 36.52 -3.49 14.32
C GLY A 613 37.64 -2.72 15.01
N LYS A 614 38.49 -3.41 15.77
CA LYS A 614 39.69 -2.79 16.40
C LYS A 614 40.69 -2.27 15.36
N THR A 615 40.91 -3.03 14.32
CA THR A 615 41.77 -2.58 13.20
C THR A 615 41.14 -1.35 12.52
N LEU A 616 39.83 -1.33 12.35
CA LEU A 616 39.12 -0.23 11.71
C LEU A 616 39.11 1.06 12.55
N LEU A 617 39.06 0.98 13.88
CA LEU A 617 39.19 2.13 14.78
C LEU A 617 40.53 2.83 14.71
N ASN A 618 41.58 2.19 14.15
CA ASN A 618 42.89 2.80 13.91
C ASN A 618 42.97 3.49 12.55
N GLN A 619 41.92 3.49 11.75
CA GLN A 619 41.82 4.16 10.47
C GLN A 619 40.96 5.44 10.58
N PRO A 620 41.10 6.39 9.65
CA PRO A 620 40.24 7.58 9.63
C PRO A 620 38.81 7.16 9.27
N LEU A 621 37.92 7.25 10.26
CA LEU A 621 36.50 7.01 10.14
C LEU A 621 35.71 8.31 10.27
N SER A 622 34.54 8.37 9.65
CA SER A 622 33.55 9.40 10.01
C SER A 622 33.10 9.24 11.47
N HIS A 623 32.61 10.31 12.08
CA HIS A 623 32.09 10.26 13.45
C HIS A 623 31.05 9.15 13.66
N GLY A 624 30.07 9.04 12.73
CA GLY A 624 29.09 7.95 12.76
C GLY A 624 29.70 6.57 12.58
N GLY A 625 30.72 6.43 11.71
CA GLY A 625 31.44 5.18 11.52
C GLY A 625 32.19 4.73 12.78
N THR A 626 32.81 5.67 13.49
CA THR A 626 33.49 5.39 14.77
C THR A 626 32.50 4.91 15.82
N ILE A 627 31.37 5.60 15.98
CA ILE A 627 30.32 5.23 16.93
C ILE A 627 29.76 3.83 16.58
N ALA A 628 29.39 3.60 15.33
CA ALA A 628 28.85 2.31 14.89
C ALA A 628 29.85 1.16 15.16
N THR A 629 31.12 1.36 14.87
CA THR A 629 32.17 0.37 15.13
C THR A 629 32.32 0.07 16.63
N LEU A 630 32.36 1.08 17.46
CA LEU A 630 32.43 0.92 18.93
C LEU A 630 31.21 0.18 19.47
N CYS A 631 30.01 0.52 19.01
CA CYS A 631 28.77 -0.13 19.42
C CYS A 631 28.74 -1.62 19.04
N VAL A 632 29.22 -1.97 17.85
CA VAL A 632 29.31 -3.38 17.43
C VAL A 632 30.32 -4.15 18.28
N ILE A 633 31.52 -3.60 18.50
CA ILE A 633 32.52 -4.25 19.35
C ILE A 633 31.94 -4.45 20.78
N ALA A 634 31.27 -3.44 21.33
CA ALA A 634 30.66 -3.56 22.64
C ALA A 634 29.59 -4.67 22.71
N LYS A 635 28.74 -4.79 21.70
CA LYS A 635 27.76 -5.89 21.60
C LYS A 635 28.42 -7.26 21.54
N CYS A 636 29.49 -7.39 20.77
CA CYS A 636 30.27 -8.62 20.71
C CYS A 636 30.92 -8.95 22.05
N LEU A 637 31.50 -7.95 22.74
CA LEU A 637 32.10 -8.13 24.06
C LEU A 637 31.06 -8.55 25.11
N VAL A 638 29.86 -7.95 25.07
CA VAL A 638 28.71 -8.36 25.91
C VAL A 638 28.32 -9.80 25.60
N ALA A 639 28.22 -10.19 24.35
CA ALA A 639 27.87 -11.55 23.95
C ALA A 639 28.90 -12.59 24.42
N LEU A 640 30.17 -12.20 24.45
CA LEU A 640 31.29 -13.06 24.91
C LEU A 640 31.60 -12.96 26.40
N GLY A 641 30.96 -12.05 27.14
CA GLY A 641 31.24 -11.76 28.54
C GLY A 641 32.67 -11.25 28.78
N ARG A 642 33.29 -10.57 27.83
CA ARG A 642 34.69 -10.15 27.87
C ARG A 642 34.87 -8.68 28.17
N LYS A 643 35.87 -8.37 29.01
CA LYS A 643 36.27 -7.00 29.34
C LYS A 643 37.27 -6.45 28.31
N ASP A 644 37.14 -5.18 28.01
CA ASP A 644 38.07 -4.41 27.21
C ASP A 644 38.09 -2.96 27.70
N ASP A 645 39.14 -2.55 28.39
CA ASP A 645 39.23 -1.25 29.07
C ASP A 645 39.31 -0.09 28.09
N ASP A 646 39.91 -0.25 26.92
CA ASP A 646 40.02 0.81 25.88
C ASP A 646 38.65 1.10 25.28
N ILE A 647 37.94 0.05 24.89
CA ILE A 647 36.56 0.18 24.35
C ILE A 647 35.62 0.76 25.41
N CYS A 648 35.71 0.28 26.67
CA CYS A 648 34.93 0.80 27.77
C CYS A 648 35.17 2.31 27.97
N LYS A 649 36.40 2.76 27.98
CA LYS A 649 36.76 4.17 28.11
C LYS A 649 36.18 5.02 26.99
N LYS A 650 36.33 4.59 25.72
CA LYS A 650 35.81 5.29 24.55
C LYS A 650 34.28 5.42 24.58
N LEU A 651 33.57 4.37 25.00
CA LEU A 651 32.11 4.39 25.13
C LEU A 651 31.67 5.31 26.28
N LYS A 652 32.40 5.31 27.40
CA LYS A 652 32.15 6.20 28.53
C LYS A 652 32.28 7.65 28.13
N ASP A 653 33.33 8.01 27.42
CA ASP A 653 33.57 9.37 26.94
C ASP A 653 32.44 9.86 26.01
N LEU A 654 31.96 9.01 25.10
CA LEU A 654 30.81 9.32 24.23
C LEU A 654 29.51 9.49 25.02
N SER A 655 29.29 8.65 26.02
CA SER A 655 28.11 8.66 26.86
C SER A 655 28.05 9.88 27.78
N GLN A 656 29.20 10.33 28.30
CA GLN A 656 29.26 11.52 29.13
C GLN A 656 29.03 12.83 28.36
N ASN A 657 29.33 12.84 27.07
CA ASN A 657 29.20 14.01 26.19
C ASN A 657 27.85 14.04 25.43
N ILE A 658 26.85 13.31 25.93
CA ILE A 658 25.52 13.30 25.30
C ILE A 658 24.67 14.48 25.83
N SER A 659 23.95 15.10 24.90
CA SER A 659 23.05 16.24 25.16
C SER A 659 21.81 16.14 24.29
N ARG A 660 20.80 16.99 24.57
CA ARG A 660 19.60 17.10 23.74
C ARG A 660 19.89 17.36 22.26
N ASN A 661 20.93 18.13 21.95
CA ASN A 661 21.25 18.55 20.57
C ASN A 661 21.95 17.45 19.76
N ASN A 662 22.57 16.48 20.40
CA ASN A 662 23.38 15.44 19.75
C ASN A 662 22.95 14.00 20.06
N VAL A 663 21.89 13.82 20.85
CA VAL A 663 21.42 12.48 21.23
C VAL A 663 21.06 11.62 20.04
N LEU A 664 20.54 12.22 18.96
CA LEU A 664 20.15 11.51 17.74
C LEU A 664 21.29 11.33 16.74
N ASP A 665 22.49 11.86 16.99
CA ASP A 665 23.66 11.72 16.13
C ASP A 665 24.42 10.39 16.36
N GLY A 666 23.72 9.35 16.78
CA GLY A 666 24.29 8.03 17.14
C GLY A 666 24.80 7.94 18.58
N ARG A 667 24.85 9.02 19.34
CA ARG A 667 25.37 9.01 20.72
C ARG A 667 24.45 8.28 21.68
N TRP A 668 23.15 8.17 21.39
CA TRP A 668 22.25 7.34 22.15
C TRP A 668 22.62 5.85 22.06
N GLU A 669 23.04 5.41 20.86
CA GLU A 669 23.52 4.03 20.65
C GLU A 669 24.79 3.74 21.44
N ALA A 670 25.72 4.71 21.47
CA ALA A 670 26.92 4.60 22.28
C ALA A 670 26.61 4.55 23.79
N SER A 671 25.67 5.37 24.25
CA SER A 671 25.21 5.36 25.65
C SER A 671 24.47 4.07 25.99
N GLU A 672 23.63 3.57 25.10
CA GLU A 672 22.98 2.27 25.25
C GLU A 672 24.00 1.13 25.30
N ALA A 673 24.98 1.13 24.39
CA ALA A 673 26.04 0.14 24.36
C ALA A 673 26.90 0.19 25.63
N TYR A 674 27.22 1.38 26.14
CA TYR A 674 27.93 1.55 27.42
C TYR A 674 27.11 1.05 28.60
N GLY A 675 25.84 1.40 28.69
CA GLY A 675 24.93 0.92 29.71
C GLY A 675 24.81 -0.61 29.75
N ASN A 676 24.67 -1.23 28.58
CA ASN A 676 24.63 -2.68 28.44
C ASN A 676 25.99 -3.34 28.82
N TYR A 677 27.10 -2.70 28.47
CA TYR A 677 28.42 -3.18 28.86
C TYR A 677 28.62 -3.12 30.39
N LEU A 678 28.19 -2.04 31.05
CA LEU A 678 28.16 -1.94 32.52
C LEU A 678 27.29 -3.04 33.15
N LEU A 679 26.09 -3.24 32.59
CA LEU A 679 25.10 -4.18 33.09
C LEU A 679 25.56 -5.65 33.01
N HIS A 680 26.07 -6.07 31.82
CA HIS A 680 26.30 -7.48 31.51
C HIS A 680 27.76 -7.93 31.58
N VAL A 681 28.74 -7.01 31.55
CA VAL A 681 30.16 -7.35 31.58
C VAL A 681 30.81 -6.90 32.88
N LEU A 682 30.50 -5.70 33.35
CA LEU A 682 31.05 -5.17 34.59
C LEU A 682 30.19 -5.42 35.81
N PHE A 683 28.91 -5.78 35.61
CA PHE A 683 27.90 -6.00 36.67
C PHE A 683 27.66 -4.78 37.55
N ASP A 684 27.87 -3.57 36.98
CA ASP A 684 27.63 -2.31 37.68
C ASP A 684 26.22 -1.80 37.32
N HIS A 685 25.25 -2.41 38.00
CA HIS A 685 23.81 -2.17 37.72
C HIS A 685 23.38 -0.75 38.10
N GLU A 686 24.02 -0.14 39.11
CA GLU A 686 23.68 1.20 39.58
C GLU A 686 24.15 2.26 38.57
N GLN A 687 25.40 2.15 38.10
CA GLN A 687 25.91 3.04 37.08
C GLN A 687 25.17 2.87 35.76
N ALA A 688 24.85 1.64 35.35
CA ALA A 688 24.04 1.34 34.18
C ALA A 688 22.68 2.02 34.26
N LEU A 689 21.98 1.91 35.38
CA LEU A 689 20.69 2.55 35.65
C LEU A 689 20.78 4.08 35.46
N GLY A 690 21.82 4.71 35.99
CA GLY A 690 22.09 6.15 35.86
C GLY A 690 22.22 6.57 34.39
N ILE A 691 22.93 5.79 33.56
CA ILE A 691 23.10 6.04 32.12
C ILE A 691 21.75 5.95 31.43
N PHE A 692 20.97 4.91 31.66
CA PHE A 692 19.68 4.72 30.99
C PHE A 692 18.61 5.76 31.39
N ILE A 693 18.57 6.16 32.65
CA ILE A 693 17.66 7.23 33.12
C ILE A 693 18.03 8.56 32.48
N ASN A 694 19.32 8.90 32.36
CA ASN A 694 19.75 10.11 31.68
C ASN A 694 19.39 10.06 30.18
N LEU A 695 19.60 8.93 29.53
CA LEU A 695 19.24 8.72 28.12
C LEU A 695 17.73 8.86 27.90
N GLN A 696 16.89 8.24 28.74
CA GLN A 696 15.44 8.40 28.69
C GLN A 696 15.01 9.88 28.79
N ARG A 697 15.58 10.62 29.76
CA ARG A 697 15.27 12.04 29.97
C ARG A 697 15.57 12.87 28.72
N LEU A 698 16.71 12.64 28.07
CA LEU A 698 17.12 13.33 26.86
C LEU A 698 16.20 13.00 25.68
N LEU A 699 15.88 11.72 25.46
CA LEU A 699 14.99 11.28 24.40
C LEU A 699 13.56 11.87 24.55
N LEU A 700 13.03 11.88 25.78
CA LEU A 700 11.72 12.49 26.08
C LEU A 700 11.74 14.01 25.83
N SER A 701 12.84 14.70 26.17
CA SER A 701 12.97 16.14 25.92
C SER A 701 13.00 16.47 24.42
N VAL A 702 13.58 15.60 23.60
CA VAL A 702 13.54 15.72 22.12
C VAL A 702 12.12 15.46 21.60
N ARG A 703 11.43 14.43 22.11
CA ARG A 703 10.05 14.11 21.73
C ARG A 703 9.10 15.28 21.98
N GLN A 704 9.21 15.94 23.14
CA GLN A 704 8.35 17.09 23.50
C GLN A 704 8.56 18.33 22.61
N SER A 705 9.74 18.48 22.02
CA SER A 705 10.07 19.64 21.18
C SER A 705 9.87 19.44 19.68
N SER A 706 9.63 18.22 19.25
CA SER A 706 9.42 17.90 17.83
C SER A 706 7.93 17.79 17.53
N ASN A 707 7.39 18.72 16.72
CA ASN A 707 6.01 18.66 16.20
C ASN A 707 5.80 17.51 15.18
N LYS A 708 6.78 16.65 14.96
CA LYS A 708 6.71 15.50 14.03
C LYS A 708 6.96 14.21 14.80
N THR A 709 6.16 13.20 14.55
CA THR A 709 6.42 11.81 14.97
C THR A 709 7.78 11.35 14.42
N ASN A 710 8.82 11.51 15.21
CA ASN A 710 10.15 11.02 14.87
C ASN A 710 10.17 9.52 15.13
N ILE A 711 10.22 8.73 14.05
CA ILE A 711 10.20 7.25 14.07
C ILE A 711 11.34 6.71 14.95
N SER A 712 12.50 7.35 14.94
CA SER A 712 13.64 6.97 15.79
C SER A 712 13.28 6.99 17.27
N LEU A 713 12.53 7.98 17.73
CA LEU A 713 12.14 8.10 19.14
C LEU A 713 11.15 7.01 19.57
N GLN A 714 10.29 6.53 18.66
CA GLN A 714 9.36 5.43 18.94
C GLN A 714 10.09 4.10 19.20
N LEU A 715 11.30 3.94 18.67
CA LEU A 715 12.12 2.75 18.89
C LEU A 715 13.06 2.91 20.10
N PHE A 716 13.65 4.09 20.26
CA PHE A 716 14.71 4.30 21.25
C PHE A 716 14.17 4.39 22.68
N ILE A 717 13.02 5.04 22.87
CA ILE A 717 12.43 5.19 24.21
C ILE A 717 12.02 3.84 24.81
N PRO A 718 11.26 2.96 24.11
CA PRO A 718 10.92 1.63 24.65
C PRO A 718 12.14 0.77 24.99
N ARG A 719 13.18 0.77 24.15
CA ARG A 719 14.42 0.04 24.42
C ARG A 719 15.13 0.56 25.68
N THR A 720 15.18 1.88 25.84
CA THR A 720 15.76 2.49 27.02
C THR A 720 14.96 2.16 28.28
N LEU A 721 13.63 2.18 28.22
CA LEU A 721 12.75 1.78 29.30
C LEU A 721 12.95 0.29 29.70
N GLN A 722 13.11 -0.58 28.71
CA GLN A 722 13.42 -1.99 28.93
C GLN A 722 14.74 -2.16 29.69
N SER A 723 15.79 -1.45 29.27
CA SER A 723 17.08 -1.50 29.93
C SER A 723 17.00 -0.95 31.39
N ILE A 724 16.18 0.07 31.64
CA ILE A 724 15.89 0.58 32.97
C ILE A 724 15.20 -0.51 33.83
N ALA A 725 14.21 -1.20 33.27
CA ALA A 725 13.50 -2.27 33.96
C ALA A 725 14.46 -3.42 34.35
N MET A 726 15.38 -3.79 33.43
CA MET A 726 16.42 -4.79 33.74
C MET A 726 17.34 -4.35 34.88
N CYS A 727 17.84 -3.12 34.87
CA CYS A 727 18.67 -2.59 35.95
C CYS A 727 17.94 -2.57 37.31
N LEU A 728 16.67 -2.16 37.32
CA LEU A 728 15.83 -2.15 38.50
C LEU A 728 15.63 -3.55 39.06
N HIS A 729 15.41 -4.53 38.22
CA HIS A 729 15.28 -5.94 38.64
C HIS A 729 16.59 -6.44 39.28
N TYR A 730 17.73 -6.26 38.60
CA TYR A 730 19.02 -6.69 39.17
C TYR A 730 19.40 -5.95 40.45
N ASN A 731 18.85 -4.75 40.67
CA ASN A 731 18.96 -4.00 41.95
C ASN A 731 17.89 -4.42 42.98
N GLY A 732 17.10 -5.48 42.73
CA GLY A 732 16.07 -6.00 43.64
C GLY A 732 14.78 -5.17 43.67
N ASN A 733 14.60 -4.22 42.80
CA ASN A 733 13.42 -3.35 42.79
C ASN A 733 12.37 -3.80 41.77
N ASN A 734 11.84 -5.02 41.98
CA ASN A 734 10.93 -5.68 41.05
C ASN A 734 9.64 -4.90 40.82
N LYS A 735 9.08 -4.20 41.82
CA LYS A 735 7.86 -3.39 41.65
C LYS A 735 8.05 -2.26 40.61
N GLN A 736 9.18 -1.56 40.65
CA GLN A 736 9.46 -0.49 39.68
C GLN A 736 9.83 -1.06 38.33
N ALA A 737 10.48 -2.22 38.25
CA ALA A 737 10.76 -2.91 37.01
C ALA A 737 9.47 -3.28 36.27
N ILE A 738 8.49 -3.89 36.97
CA ILE A 738 7.18 -4.24 36.41
C ILE A 738 6.47 -2.98 35.89
N LYS A 739 6.42 -1.90 36.68
CA LYS A 739 5.82 -0.64 36.28
C LYS A 739 6.42 -0.08 34.97
N LYS A 740 7.74 -0.22 34.79
CA LYS A 740 8.41 0.20 33.56
C LYS A 740 8.05 -0.67 32.35
N LEU A 741 7.86 -1.96 32.55
CA LEU A 741 7.40 -2.87 31.51
C LEU A 741 5.93 -2.61 31.12
N GLU A 742 5.08 -2.30 32.09
CA GLU A 742 3.69 -1.86 31.85
C GLU A 742 3.63 -0.55 31.06
N GLU A 743 4.48 0.44 31.39
CA GLU A 743 4.61 1.70 30.63
C GLU A 743 4.96 1.46 29.16
N ILE A 744 5.89 0.53 28.89
CA ILE A 744 6.22 0.13 27.51
C ILE A 744 5.00 -0.49 26.82
N PHE A 745 4.32 -1.39 27.50
CA PHE A 745 3.18 -2.08 26.93
C PHE A 745 2.03 -1.12 26.61
N GLU A 746 1.67 -0.27 27.54
CA GLU A 746 0.53 0.66 27.38
C GLU A 746 0.82 1.76 26.34
N GLU A 747 2.00 2.35 26.35
CA GLU A 747 2.31 3.53 25.54
C GLU A 747 2.80 3.18 24.13
N TYR A 748 3.55 2.08 23.96
CA TYR A 748 4.27 1.77 22.71
C TYR A 748 3.84 0.48 22.01
N ILE A 749 3.25 -0.48 22.73
CA ILE A 749 2.84 -1.77 22.15
C ILE A 749 1.35 -1.80 21.86
N GLN A 750 0.52 -1.29 22.77
CA GLN A 750 -0.93 -1.34 22.69
C GLN A 750 -1.54 -0.59 21.48
N PRO A 751 -1.04 0.59 21.04
CA PRO A 751 -1.61 1.29 19.90
C PRO A 751 -1.41 0.59 18.56
N GLU A 752 -0.43 -0.32 18.45
CA GLU A 752 -0.03 -0.94 17.19
C GLU A 752 -0.17 -2.48 17.16
N ALA A 753 -0.27 -3.13 18.30
CA ALA A 753 -0.06 -4.57 18.44
C ALA A 753 -1.31 -5.39 18.75
N THR A 754 -2.50 -4.88 18.52
CA THR A 754 -3.75 -5.48 19.02
C THR A 754 -4.03 -6.90 18.49
N VAL A 755 -3.38 -7.38 17.45
CA VAL A 755 -3.71 -8.68 16.84
C VAL A 755 -2.57 -9.70 16.85
N ILE A 756 -1.35 -9.30 16.55
CA ILE A 756 -0.26 -10.28 16.26
C ILE A 756 0.45 -10.77 17.53
N MET A 757 0.60 -9.93 18.56
CA MET A 757 1.28 -10.34 19.79
C MET A 757 0.41 -11.26 20.66
N GLN A 758 -0.90 -11.06 20.70
CA GLN A 758 -1.80 -11.98 21.42
C GLN A 758 -1.81 -13.39 20.82
N LEU A 759 -1.68 -13.52 19.52
CA LEU A 759 -1.56 -14.82 18.85
C LEU A 759 -0.20 -15.49 19.11
N LYS A 760 0.91 -14.74 19.12
CA LYS A 760 2.24 -15.28 19.50
C LYS A 760 2.30 -15.64 21.00
N TYR A 761 1.68 -14.88 21.88
CA TYR A 761 1.61 -15.19 23.32
C TYR A 761 0.72 -16.41 23.61
N LYS A 762 -0.44 -16.55 22.95
CA LYS A 762 -1.28 -17.75 23.07
C LYS A 762 -0.57 -19.02 22.55
N ASN A 763 0.14 -18.90 21.44
CA ASN A 763 0.89 -20.02 20.86
C ASN A 763 2.16 -20.37 21.67
N ALA A 764 2.82 -19.41 22.29
CA ALA A 764 3.96 -19.69 23.18
C ALA A 764 3.55 -20.43 24.44
N SER A 765 2.38 -20.14 25.01
CA SER A 765 1.84 -20.87 26.17
C SER A 765 1.37 -22.30 25.84
N THR A 766 0.99 -22.58 24.59
CA THR A 766 0.59 -23.92 24.11
C THR A 766 1.78 -24.76 23.62
N HIS A 767 2.90 -24.15 23.22
CA HIS A 767 4.09 -24.84 22.71
C HIS A 767 5.22 -25.03 23.74
N ALA A 768 5.02 -24.65 24.98
CA ALA A 768 5.99 -24.95 26.06
C ALA A 768 6.22 -26.45 26.31
N ASN A 769 5.45 -27.32 25.68
CA ASN A 769 5.54 -28.80 25.84
C ASN A 769 6.16 -29.54 24.65
N THR A 770 6.63 -28.88 23.59
CA THR A 770 7.35 -29.60 22.52
C THR A 770 8.73 -28.95 22.32
N ARG A 771 9.74 -29.60 22.88
CA ARG A 771 11.15 -29.32 22.60
C ARG A 771 11.50 -29.79 21.19
N GLU A 772 11.64 -28.89 20.25
CA GLU A 772 12.52 -29.06 19.11
C GLU A 772 13.30 -27.79 18.82
N SER A 773 14.61 -27.99 18.73
CA SER A 773 15.66 -27.00 18.72
C SER A 773 15.78 -26.28 17.39
N ARG A 774 15.42 -25.00 17.33
CA ARG A 774 16.00 -24.02 16.40
C ARG A 774 16.98 -23.12 17.15
N PRO A 775 18.13 -22.71 16.57
CA PRO A 775 19.11 -21.90 17.29
C PRO A 775 18.50 -20.51 17.57
N ARG A 776 18.18 -20.30 18.83
CA ARG A 776 17.74 -19.00 19.35
C ARG A 776 18.98 -18.13 19.57
N THR A 777 18.94 -16.88 19.09
CA THR A 777 19.99 -15.91 19.40
C THR A 777 20.04 -15.65 20.91
N ARG A 778 21.19 -15.87 21.53
CA ARG A 778 21.36 -15.85 22.99
C ARG A 778 20.96 -14.50 23.63
N ALA A 779 21.22 -13.39 22.97
CA ALA A 779 20.85 -12.06 23.47
C ALA A 779 19.34 -11.79 23.45
N ASN A 780 18.62 -12.23 22.43
CA ASN A 780 17.17 -12.04 22.32
C ASN A 780 16.39 -12.98 23.24
N CYS A 781 16.93 -14.19 23.54
CA CYS A 781 16.36 -15.09 24.53
C CYS A 781 16.45 -14.52 25.94
N ILE A 782 17.57 -13.87 26.32
CA ILE A 782 17.75 -13.25 27.62
C ILE A 782 16.71 -12.15 27.87
N ILE A 783 16.43 -11.33 26.84
CA ILE A 783 15.47 -10.22 26.94
C ILE A 783 14.03 -10.75 27.05
N PHE A 784 13.67 -11.77 26.27
CA PHE A 784 12.32 -12.36 26.31
C PHE A 784 12.08 -13.16 27.57
N ASP A 785 13.05 -14.01 27.99
CA ASP A 785 12.97 -14.79 29.20
C ASP A 785 12.97 -13.89 30.46
N PHE A 786 13.69 -12.76 30.42
CA PHE A 786 13.68 -11.76 31.48
C PHE A 786 12.30 -11.12 31.65
N SER A 787 11.69 -10.62 30.55
CA SER A 787 10.35 -10.00 30.62
C SER A 787 9.29 -10.98 31.07
N MET A 788 9.38 -12.27 30.70
CA MET A 788 8.49 -13.33 31.17
C MET A 788 8.75 -13.76 32.59
N THR A 789 10.01 -13.71 33.07
CA THR A 789 10.36 -14.03 34.46
C THR A 789 9.87 -12.95 35.40
N VAL A 790 10.09 -11.67 35.07
CA VAL A 790 9.62 -10.53 35.89
C VAL A 790 8.09 -10.43 35.95
N LEU A 791 7.38 -10.87 34.89
CA LEU A 791 5.91 -10.91 34.85
C LEU A 791 5.32 -12.12 35.59
N ARG A 792 6.14 -13.19 35.86
CA ARG A 792 5.73 -14.37 36.65
C ARG A 792 5.98 -14.23 38.14
N GLU A 793 6.95 -13.40 38.52
CA GLU A 793 7.20 -12.97 39.92
C GLU A 793 6.33 -11.75 40.31
#